data_d17474bac763eab1bf515ad45119202c
#
_entry.id   d17474bac763eab1bf515ad45119202c
#
_cell.length_a   1.000
_cell.length_b   1.000
_cell.length_c   1.000
_cell.angle_alpha   90.00
_cell.angle_beta   90.00
_cell.angle_gamma   90.00
#
_symmetry.space_group_name_H-M   'P 1'
#
loop_
_entity.id
_entity.type
_entity.pdbx_description
1 polymer ?
#
loop_
_entity_poly.entity_id
_entity_poly.type
_entity_poly.pdbx_seq_one_letter_code
_entity_poly.pdbx_strand_id
1 'polypeptide(L)'
;MKRKAHLSRRHLNRTGAPLMALLLTSTALVGFTSARAQELPTGGSVASGGVTIANPSSSQLTIKQSTSSAIVNWQSFSIGAGATVTIDQPSSSATMLNRVTGGTKSTISGQLNANGQVFLVNPNGIAISKTGKVSAAGFVGSSLGISDEDFEAGKLEFEGNGASAAVANQGSISIGRGGYAALIGGSVDNAGSITVPLGKVGLGSGEKAALDLSGDGFLQVSVPTRADGSNALVSNSGRISADGGLVELKAAAVRNAARQAVNMSGVIEARTVSGQSGAIVLGGDEGSVEITGTLDASAKAGGKGGKVTVTGRKLKLKAAKVDASGKNGGGTVKIGGDKQGSGTLQHAVTIEIDAKTTISADATGTGDGGTVIVWSDEQTKFAGKISARGGDDGGNGGFAEVSGKQRLDFTGAVDLRARFGDTGDLLLDPYNVTISNAAGNTGGSMSANTNDSVINVTTLQNLLATANVTISTGSGGSQAGDITIAAPISWNTNTLTLSAFHSIVFNANATIGGVGGLTLVTNNGGTGGTISYALGASATFTGTPGAQALSIDGQSYTLIYDVNGLQAINSGLTERYALANNIEASSTYYWNNLLGFTALGTDGNTNIQNGGNGFTGTFDGLGHIINQIWVRQIPANYVGLFGYVGSTGVVRNVGLVDAYISGSYNTGAIAGFSKGTISGVWASGYLEGVAAVGGLVGRNEGTITGSFSTNAVRGHDGSQIGGIAGFNSSTISQVHA
;
A
#
# COMPACT_ATOMS: atom_id res chain seq x y z
N MET A 1 22.85 -22.07 -54.58
CA MET A 1 23.65 -21.14 -55.41
C MET A 1 24.44 -20.28 -54.45
N LYS A 2 25.74 -20.58 -54.17
CA LYS A 2 26.96 -20.09 -54.79
C LYS A 2 26.95 -18.55 -54.92
N ARG A 3 27.84 -17.76 -54.25
CA ARG A 3 29.31 -17.67 -54.26
C ARG A 3 29.74 -16.72 -53.11
N LYS A 4 30.73 -17.00 -52.24
CA LYS A 4 32.22 -16.95 -52.31
C LYS A 4 32.73 -15.59 -52.87
N ALA A 5 33.53 -14.85 -52.14
CA ALA A 5 34.94 -14.82 -51.73
C ALA A 5 35.51 -13.48 -52.21
N HIS A 6 36.46 -12.79 -51.66
CA HIS A 6 37.86 -13.08 -51.45
C HIS A 6 38.60 -11.99 -50.68
N LEU A 7 39.49 -12.40 -49.86
CA LEU A 7 40.72 -11.85 -49.35
C LEU A 7 41.53 -10.89 -50.26
N SER A 8 42.25 -9.95 -49.66
CA SER A 8 43.63 -9.64 -50.08
C SER A 8 44.46 -9.03 -48.92
N ARG A 9 45.47 -9.75 -48.55
CA ARG A 9 46.67 -9.31 -47.81
C ARG A 9 47.58 -8.54 -48.76
N ARG A 10 48.35 -7.55 -48.27
CA ARG A 10 49.72 -7.33 -48.72
C ARG A 10 50.64 -6.82 -47.59
N HIS A 11 51.81 -7.37 -47.63
CA HIS A 11 52.99 -7.33 -46.79
C HIS A 11 53.96 -6.20 -47.10
N LEU A 12 54.86 -5.95 -46.12
CA LEU A 12 56.30 -5.58 -46.13
C LEU A 12 56.68 -4.15 -46.51
N ASN A 13 57.55 -3.48 -45.73
CA ASN A 13 58.97 -3.77 -45.60
C ASN A 13 59.66 -2.97 -44.47
N ARG A 14 60.73 -3.55 -43.95
CA ARG A 14 61.71 -3.08 -42.98
C ARG A 14 62.69 -2.06 -43.59
N THR A 15 63.25 -1.17 -42.76
CA THR A 15 64.69 -0.75 -42.64
C THR A 15 64.68 0.30 -41.52
N GLY A 16 65.52 0.35 -40.49
CA GLY A 16 66.89 0.13 -40.26
C GLY A 16 67.32 1.15 -39.21
N ALA A 17 67.88 0.72 -38.08
CA ALA A 17 68.33 1.58 -36.97
C ALA A 17 69.57 2.43 -37.38
N PRO A 18 69.93 3.51 -36.59
CA PRO A 18 70.99 3.26 -35.62
C PRO A 18 70.77 3.85 -34.23
N LEU A 19 71.42 3.21 -33.30
CA LEU A 19 71.69 3.53 -31.93
C LEU A 19 72.40 4.89 -31.81
N MET A 20 71.85 5.77 -30.94
CA MET A 20 72.66 6.86 -30.35
C MET A 20 72.40 6.83 -28.85
N ALA A 21 73.36 6.36 -28.11
CA ALA A 21 73.41 6.44 -26.66
C ALA A 21 73.59 7.87 -26.22
N LEU A 22 72.64 8.40 -25.47
CA LEU A 22 72.82 9.66 -24.73
C LEU A 22 72.73 9.34 -23.25
N LEU A 23 73.88 9.44 -22.57
CA LEU A 23 73.95 9.48 -21.11
C LEU A 23 73.14 10.66 -20.59
N LEU A 24 72.02 10.39 -19.91
CA LEU A 24 71.37 11.37 -19.06
C LEU A 24 71.66 11.03 -17.61
N THR A 25 72.48 11.85 -17.00
CA THR A 25 72.73 11.94 -15.58
C THR A 25 71.36 12.04 -14.85
N SER A 26 71.08 11.09 -14.00
CA SER A 26 69.95 11.09 -13.10
C SER A 26 70.15 12.14 -12.04
N THR A 27 69.65 13.34 -12.26
CA THR A 27 69.29 14.25 -11.13
C THR A 27 67.98 13.69 -10.54
N ALA A 28 68.09 13.05 -9.40
CA ALA A 28 66.97 12.73 -8.57
C ALA A 28 66.21 14.05 -8.26
N LEU A 29 65.12 14.29 -9.01
CA LEU A 29 64.15 15.29 -8.65
C LEU A 29 63.45 14.73 -7.41
N VAL A 30 63.97 15.04 -6.21
CA VAL A 30 63.24 14.91 -4.98
C VAL A 30 62.03 15.79 -5.15
N GLY A 31 60.88 15.17 -5.48
CA GLY A 31 59.60 15.85 -5.44
C GLY A 31 59.43 16.37 -4.03
N PHE A 32 59.64 17.65 -3.83
CA PHE A 32 59.06 18.33 -2.68
C PHE A 32 57.55 18.15 -2.80
N THR A 33 57.02 17.13 -2.17
CA THR A 33 55.64 17.16 -1.72
C THR A 33 55.60 18.38 -0.83
N SER A 34 55.06 19.48 -1.36
CA SER A 34 54.73 20.63 -0.53
C SER A 34 53.89 20.05 0.60
N ALA A 35 54.45 19.95 1.80
CA ALA A 35 53.70 19.71 3.01
C ALA A 35 52.59 20.76 2.98
N ARG A 36 51.39 20.37 2.65
CA ARG A 36 50.24 21.27 2.80
C ARG A 36 50.31 21.72 4.26
N ALA A 37 50.51 23.01 4.47
CA ALA A 37 50.46 23.57 5.79
C ALA A 37 49.25 23.03 6.51
N GLN A 38 49.42 22.56 7.74
CA GLN A 38 48.35 22.06 8.58
C GLN A 38 47.43 23.23 8.84
N GLU A 39 46.35 23.32 8.05
CA GLU A 39 45.39 24.44 8.12
C GLU A 39 44.61 24.36 9.41
N LEU A 40 44.61 25.40 10.21
CA LEU A 40 43.83 25.60 11.41
C LEU A 40 42.91 26.81 11.25
N PRO A 41 41.78 26.89 11.98
CA PRO A 41 40.91 28.06 12.03
C PRO A 41 41.69 29.34 12.35
N THR A 42 41.37 30.45 11.66
CA THR A 42 42.07 31.73 11.76
C THR A 42 41.13 32.87 12.12
N GLY A 43 41.68 33.93 12.75
CA GLY A 43 40.96 35.17 13.02
C GLY A 43 39.82 35.00 14.00
N GLY A 44 39.95 34.12 15.00
CA GLY A 44 38.93 33.89 16.03
C GLY A 44 38.74 35.12 16.91
N SER A 45 37.50 35.63 16.98
CA SER A 45 37.07 36.75 17.83
C SER A 45 35.83 36.33 18.63
N VAL A 46 35.91 36.42 19.95
CA VAL A 46 34.83 36.11 20.86
C VAL A 46 33.76 37.20 20.78
N ALA A 47 32.57 36.85 20.34
CA ALA A 47 31.42 37.75 20.29
C ALA A 47 30.58 37.68 21.59
N SER A 48 30.43 36.46 22.16
CA SER A 48 29.68 36.27 23.40
C SER A 48 30.24 35.10 24.20
N GLY A 49 30.11 35.13 25.51
CA GLY A 49 30.52 34.10 26.44
C GLY A 49 31.99 34.14 26.82
N GLY A 50 32.41 33.29 27.75
CA GLY A 50 33.79 33.16 28.22
C GLY A 50 34.56 32.15 27.38
N VAL A 51 35.46 32.59 26.51
CA VAL A 51 36.23 31.71 25.62
C VAL A 51 37.70 32.10 25.60
N THR A 52 38.59 31.14 25.66
CA THR A 52 40.04 31.31 25.40
C THR A 52 40.44 30.44 24.22
N ILE A 53 41.24 31.02 23.31
CA ILE A 53 41.75 30.37 22.11
C ILE A 53 43.26 30.29 22.18
N ALA A 54 43.82 29.08 22.04
CA ALA A 54 45.24 28.83 22.11
C ALA A 54 45.71 27.89 21.01
N ASN A 55 46.88 28.11 20.46
CA ASN A 55 47.56 27.23 19.50
C ASN A 55 48.75 26.54 20.17
N PRO A 56 48.55 25.38 20.82
CA PRO A 56 49.62 24.62 21.47
C PRO A 56 50.73 24.20 20.49
N SER A 57 50.40 24.02 19.22
CA SER A 57 51.34 23.71 18.14
C SER A 57 50.78 24.19 16.79
N SER A 58 51.58 24.08 15.72
CA SER A 58 51.13 24.40 14.35
C SER A 58 50.03 23.47 13.82
N SER A 59 49.77 22.36 14.51
CA SER A 59 48.74 21.35 14.13
C SER A 59 47.61 21.23 15.16
N GLN A 60 47.63 22.04 16.22
CA GLN A 60 46.64 21.95 17.30
C GLN A 60 46.08 23.33 17.65
N LEU A 61 44.78 23.41 17.69
CA LEU A 61 44.01 24.55 18.21
C LEU A 61 43.17 24.06 19.39
N THR A 62 43.27 24.73 20.52
CA THR A 62 42.44 24.45 21.71
C THR A 62 41.58 25.68 22.01
N ILE A 63 40.27 25.47 22.10
CA ILE A 63 39.27 26.45 22.44
C ILE A 63 38.65 26.04 23.78
N LYS A 64 38.87 26.82 24.83
CA LYS A 64 38.28 26.59 26.15
C LYS A 64 37.09 27.50 26.37
N GLN A 65 35.92 26.93 26.63
CA GLN A 65 34.70 27.64 26.99
C GLN A 65 34.45 27.51 28.50
N SER A 66 34.13 28.62 29.17
CA SER A 66 33.82 28.64 30.60
C SER A 66 32.33 28.91 30.89
N THR A 67 31.57 29.37 29.91
CA THR A 67 30.11 29.65 30.00
C THR A 67 29.29 28.55 29.35
N SER A 68 28.00 28.45 29.69
CA SER A 68 27.09 27.47 29.09
C SER A 68 26.82 27.71 27.61
N SER A 69 26.88 28.96 27.16
CA SER A 69 26.78 29.38 25.75
C SER A 69 27.92 30.28 25.38
N ALA A 70 28.41 30.20 24.14
CA ALA A 70 29.42 31.09 23.60
C ALA A 70 29.30 31.22 22.09
N ILE A 71 29.73 32.39 21.58
CA ILE A 71 29.78 32.71 20.14
C ILE A 71 31.20 33.19 19.79
N VAL A 72 31.80 32.53 18.80
CA VAL A 72 33.09 32.90 18.23
C VAL A 72 32.96 33.13 16.73
N ASN A 73 33.33 34.33 16.27
CA ASN A 73 33.39 34.64 14.86
C ASN A 73 34.82 34.34 14.34
N TRP A 74 34.91 33.70 13.18
CA TRP A 74 36.14 33.24 12.56
C TRP A 74 36.32 33.86 11.16
N GLN A 75 37.56 34.24 10.81
CA GLN A 75 37.86 34.58 9.41
C GLN A 75 37.80 33.32 8.50
N SER A 76 38.32 32.19 9.00
CA SER A 76 38.19 30.88 8.36
C SER A 76 38.12 29.81 9.42
N PHE A 77 37.34 28.73 9.13
CA PHE A 77 37.27 27.57 9.98
C PHE A 77 37.46 26.30 9.13
N SER A 78 38.74 26.01 8.85
CA SER A 78 39.14 24.75 8.18
C SER A 78 40.12 24.00 9.07
N ILE A 79 40.14 22.66 8.96
CA ILE A 79 41.04 21.77 9.70
C ILE A 79 41.75 20.86 8.70
N GLY A 80 43.04 21.11 8.49
CA GLY A 80 43.88 20.38 7.55
C GLY A 80 44.10 18.92 7.99
N ALA A 81 44.49 18.07 7.05
CA ALA A 81 44.84 16.68 7.36
C ALA A 81 45.98 16.60 8.39
N GLY A 82 45.79 15.85 9.46
CA GLY A 82 46.76 15.78 10.59
C GLY A 82 46.62 16.90 11.62
N ALA A 83 45.74 17.90 11.39
CA ALA A 83 45.44 18.93 12.38
C ALA A 83 44.27 18.54 13.28
N THR A 84 44.25 19.06 14.49
CA THR A 84 43.21 18.81 15.49
C THR A 84 42.73 20.14 16.10
N VAL A 85 41.43 20.32 16.13
CA VAL A 85 40.76 21.36 16.92
C VAL A 85 40.07 20.67 18.10
N THR A 86 40.36 21.11 19.31
CA THR A 86 39.71 20.65 20.53
C THR A 86 38.92 21.77 21.17
N ILE A 87 37.65 21.57 21.42
CA ILE A 87 36.75 22.48 22.13
C ILE A 87 36.43 21.88 23.49
N ASP A 88 36.99 22.49 24.53
CA ASP A 88 36.78 22.07 25.93
C ASP A 88 35.70 22.95 26.54
N GLN A 89 34.54 22.33 26.81
CA GLN A 89 33.29 22.98 27.26
C GLN A 89 32.94 22.56 28.69
N PRO A 90 32.22 23.39 29.47
CA PRO A 90 31.93 23.10 30.86
C PRO A 90 31.02 21.89 31.07
N SER A 91 30.24 21.48 30.05
CA SER A 91 29.36 20.33 30.11
C SER A 91 28.99 19.78 28.71
N SER A 92 28.41 18.61 28.63
CA SER A 92 27.89 18.04 27.38
C SER A 92 26.69 18.83 26.82
N SER A 93 26.02 19.64 27.64
CA SER A 93 24.91 20.49 27.23
C SER A 93 25.35 21.93 26.86
N ALA A 94 26.60 22.27 27.10
CA ALA A 94 27.13 23.60 26.72
C ALA A 94 27.19 23.73 25.19
N THR A 95 26.80 24.90 24.67
CA THR A 95 26.73 25.21 23.24
C THR A 95 27.79 26.19 22.81
N MET A 96 28.42 25.97 21.65
CA MET A 96 29.32 26.93 21.03
C MET A 96 28.98 27.15 19.57
N LEU A 97 28.66 28.38 19.20
CA LEU A 97 28.51 28.81 17.83
C LEU A 97 29.87 29.28 17.27
N ASN A 98 30.35 28.60 16.23
CA ASN A 98 31.50 28.97 15.45
C ASN A 98 31.00 29.51 14.10
N ARG A 99 30.92 30.82 13.96
CA ARG A 99 30.45 31.51 12.76
C ARG A 99 31.61 31.96 11.91
N VAL A 100 31.63 31.56 10.63
CA VAL A 100 32.63 32.03 9.67
C VAL A 100 32.12 33.28 9.00
N THR A 101 32.92 34.38 9.11
CA THR A 101 32.61 35.69 8.55
C THR A 101 33.44 35.99 7.29
N GLY A 102 34.48 35.19 7.01
CA GLY A 102 35.28 35.33 5.79
C GLY A 102 34.63 34.67 4.58
N GLY A 103 35.21 34.82 3.39
CA GLY A 103 34.63 34.39 2.12
C GLY A 103 35.01 32.98 1.67
N THR A 104 35.57 32.11 2.54
CA THR A 104 36.03 30.78 2.15
C THR A 104 35.19 29.68 2.77
N LYS A 105 35.00 28.59 2.01
CA LYS A 105 34.32 27.38 2.47
C LYS A 105 35.11 26.72 3.62
N SER A 106 34.43 26.17 4.60
CA SER A 106 35.04 25.33 5.65
C SER A 106 35.32 23.92 5.13
N THR A 107 36.56 23.45 5.27
CA THR A 107 36.97 22.09 4.93
C THR A 107 37.56 21.41 6.16
N ILE A 108 36.91 20.34 6.63
CA ILE A 108 37.38 19.52 7.75
C ILE A 108 38.01 18.25 7.18
N SER A 109 39.35 18.21 7.14
CA SER A 109 40.13 17.02 6.73
C SER A 109 40.86 16.37 7.93
N GLY A 110 41.00 17.10 9.03
CA GLY A 110 41.56 16.67 10.31
C GLY A 110 40.45 16.30 11.32
N GLN A 111 40.70 16.60 12.59
CA GLN A 111 39.82 16.24 13.69
C GLN A 111 39.23 17.47 14.38
N LEU A 112 37.91 17.45 14.59
CA LEU A 112 37.18 18.38 15.45
C LEU A 112 36.64 17.58 16.64
N ASN A 113 37.15 17.80 17.82
CA ASN A 113 36.76 17.12 19.04
C ASN A 113 36.14 18.12 20.02
N ALA A 114 35.00 17.79 20.59
CA ALA A 114 34.31 18.58 21.61
C ALA A 114 33.61 17.64 22.62
N ASN A 115 33.55 18.09 23.86
CA ASN A 115 32.76 17.40 24.90
C ASN A 115 31.33 17.96 25.04
N GLY A 116 31.03 19.10 24.41
CA GLY A 116 29.72 19.73 24.35
C GLY A 116 29.14 19.78 22.93
N GLN A 117 28.29 20.76 22.67
CA GLN A 117 27.55 20.92 21.43
C GLN A 117 28.20 22.00 20.55
N VAL A 118 28.48 21.66 19.32
CA VAL A 118 29.19 22.53 18.38
C VAL A 118 28.30 22.90 17.20
N PHE A 119 28.14 24.19 16.97
CA PHE A 119 27.51 24.78 15.80
C PHE A 119 28.57 25.36 14.92
N LEU A 120 28.73 24.87 13.70
CA LEU A 120 29.58 25.44 12.67
C LEU A 120 28.69 26.04 11.58
N VAL A 121 28.71 27.36 11.48
CA VAL A 121 27.91 28.11 10.51
C VAL A 121 28.84 28.79 9.52
N ASN A 122 28.72 28.43 8.24
CA ASN A 122 29.48 29.06 7.17
C ASN A 122 28.62 29.25 5.90
N PRO A 123 28.25 30.51 5.55
CA PRO A 123 27.45 30.77 4.35
C PRO A 123 28.13 30.34 3.04
N ASN A 124 29.46 30.17 3.02
CA ASN A 124 30.20 29.68 1.85
C ASN A 124 30.21 28.14 1.72
N GLY A 125 29.54 27.43 2.66
CA GLY A 125 29.43 25.96 2.68
C GLY A 125 30.44 25.27 3.59
N ILE A 126 30.19 23.99 3.82
CA ILE A 126 30.97 23.11 4.69
C ILE A 126 31.25 21.79 3.96
N ALA A 127 32.47 21.29 4.04
CA ALA A 127 32.85 19.98 3.58
C ALA A 127 33.65 19.22 4.64
N ILE A 128 33.15 18.08 5.08
CA ILE A 128 33.95 17.13 5.86
C ILE A 128 34.50 16.11 4.85
N SER A 129 35.81 16.10 4.69
CA SER A 129 36.47 15.24 3.70
C SER A 129 36.56 13.79 4.19
N LYS A 130 36.99 12.85 3.34
CA LYS A 130 37.09 11.40 3.66
C LYS A 130 37.95 11.12 4.92
N THR A 131 38.92 11.96 5.25
CA THR A 131 39.79 11.84 6.43
C THR A 131 39.28 12.63 7.62
N GLY A 132 38.29 13.50 7.39
CA GLY A 132 37.70 14.38 8.40
C GLY A 132 36.92 13.61 9.46
N LYS A 133 37.11 14.02 10.71
CA LYS A 133 36.42 13.41 11.85
C LYS A 133 35.83 14.51 12.73
N VAL A 134 34.56 14.35 13.09
CA VAL A 134 33.88 15.22 14.06
C VAL A 134 33.41 14.32 15.21
N SER A 135 33.78 14.69 16.44
CA SER A 135 33.33 14.02 17.67
C SER A 135 32.84 15.10 18.64
N ALA A 136 31.56 15.00 19.06
CA ALA A 136 30.92 15.97 19.96
C ALA A 136 29.75 15.36 20.73
N ALA A 137 29.20 16.11 21.70
CA ALA A 137 27.90 15.75 22.30
C ALA A 137 26.72 16.11 21.38
N GLY A 138 26.86 17.16 20.57
CA GLY A 138 25.95 17.56 19.48
C GLY A 138 26.70 18.29 18.39
N PHE A 139 26.26 18.18 17.14
CA PHE A 139 26.88 18.87 16.01
C PHE A 139 25.86 19.40 15.02
N VAL A 140 25.98 20.69 14.69
CA VAL A 140 25.24 21.33 13.60
C VAL A 140 26.24 21.95 12.61
N GLY A 141 26.16 21.46 11.36
CA GLY A 141 26.87 22.09 10.24
C GLY A 141 25.88 22.80 9.32
N SER A 142 25.92 24.13 9.24
CA SER A 142 24.95 24.91 8.48
C SER A 142 25.56 25.89 7.54
N SER A 143 25.07 25.99 6.32
CA SER A 143 25.32 27.11 5.42
C SER A 143 24.29 28.25 5.55
N LEU A 144 23.23 28.02 6.32
CA LEU A 144 22.27 29.04 6.73
C LEU A 144 22.75 29.69 8.00
N GLY A 145 22.49 31.00 8.13
CA GLY A 145 22.83 31.80 9.32
C GLY A 145 21.87 31.58 10.48
N ILE A 146 22.32 31.92 11.67
CA ILE A 146 21.49 32.07 12.88
C ILE A 146 21.88 33.38 13.56
N SER A 147 20.89 34.13 14.08
CA SER A 147 21.20 35.35 14.82
C SER A 147 21.81 35.04 16.18
N ASP A 148 22.56 36.01 16.75
CA ASP A 148 23.10 35.85 18.11
C ASP A 148 22.00 35.75 19.13
N GLU A 149 20.94 36.57 18.97
CA GLU A 149 19.79 36.59 19.84
C GLU A 149 19.05 35.22 19.88
N ASP A 150 18.77 34.62 18.70
CA ASP A 150 18.09 33.33 18.63
C ASP A 150 18.95 32.21 19.19
N PHE A 151 20.27 32.23 18.90
CA PHE A 151 21.21 31.23 19.43
C PHE A 151 21.29 31.30 20.96
N GLU A 152 21.43 32.51 21.54
CA GLU A 152 21.46 32.69 23.00
C GLU A 152 20.14 32.36 23.68
N ALA A 153 19.01 32.61 23.01
CA ALA A 153 17.70 32.22 23.47
C ALA A 153 17.39 30.73 23.31
N GLY A 154 18.28 29.94 22.68
CA GLY A 154 18.09 28.52 22.38
C GLY A 154 17.07 28.26 21.27
N LYS A 155 16.71 29.29 20.50
CA LYS A 155 15.89 29.17 19.29
C LYS A 155 16.79 28.78 18.12
N LEU A 156 16.71 27.53 17.70
CA LEU A 156 17.57 27.01 16.64
C LEU A 156 16.91 27.21 15.26
N GLU A 157 16.69 28.48 14.91
CA GLU A 157 16.12 28.92 13.63
C GLU A 157 17.21 29.43 12.72
N PHE A 158 17.30 28.88 11.51
CA PHE A 158 18.34 29.18 10.53
C PHE A 158 17.73 29.80 9.28
N GLU A 159 18.34 30.85 8.77
CA GLU A 159 17.88 31.54 7.57
C GLU A 159 19.01 31.70 6.55
N GLY A 160 18.73 31.39 5.30
CA GLY A 160 19.63 31.48 4.16
C GLY A 160 19.50 32.79 3.40
N ASN A 161 20.24 32.91 2.29
CA ASN A 161 20.27 34.08 1.42
C ASN A 161 19.48 33.90 0.11
N GLY A 162 18.72 32.81 -0.01
CA GLY A 162 17.94 32.44 -1.20
C GLY A 162 18.68 31.51 -2.19
N ALA A 163 20.01 31.38 -2.05
CA ALA A 163 20.88 30.50 -2.85
C ALA A 163 22.02 29.94 -1.98
N SER A 164 21.67 29.40 -0.83
CA SER A 164 22.61 28.90 0.17
C SER A 164 23.54 27.82 -0.36
N ALA A 165 24.77 27.79 0.12
CA ALA A 165 25.79 26.84 -0.33
C ALA A 165 25.52 25.39 0.16
N ALA A 166 26.27 24.45 -0.39
CA ALA A 166 26.16 23.03 -0.04
C ALA A 166 26.88 22.70 1.28
N VAL A 167 26.33 21.73 2.01
CA VAL A 167 26.97 21.06 3.15
C VAL A 167 27.18 19.59 2.80
N ALA A 168 28.43 19.10 2.86
CA ALA A 168 28.79 17.75 2.47
C ALA A 168 29.60 17.03 3.54
N ASN A 169 29.25 15.76 3.79
CA ASN A 169 30.01 14.85 4.62
C ASN A 169 30.49 13.63 3.81
N GLN A 170 31.81 13.47 3.70
CA GLN A 170 32.46 12.25 3.18
C GLN A 170 33.26 11.53 4.29
N GLY A 171 33.41 12.15 5.46
CA GLY A 171 34.16 11.66 6.60
C GLY A 171 33.28 10.96 7.64
N SER A 172 33.61 11.14 8.92
CA SER A 172 32.83 10.57 10.01
C SER A 172 32.40 11.64 11.02
N ILE A 173 31.12 11.60 11.36
CA ILE A 173 30.51 12.38 12.44
C ILE A 173 30.07 11.37 13.52
N SER A 174 30.64 11.47 14.72
CA SER A 174 30.33 10.59 15.85
C SER A 174 29.86 11.42 17.04
N ILE A 175 28.63 11.22 17.42
CA ILE A 175 27.95 12.00 18.46
C ILE A 175 27.69 11.12 19.69
N GLY A 176 27.79 11.72 20.86
CA GLY A 176 27.50 11.08 22.12
C GLY A 176 26.05 10.55 22.20
N ARG A 177 25.84 9.55 23.05
CA ARG A 177 24.53 8.93 23.26
C ARG A 177 23.44 9.96 23.62
N GLY A 178 22.32 9.95 22.93
CA GLY A 178 21.22 10.88 23.15
C GLY A 178 21.43 12.28 22.57
N GLY A 179 22.56 12.53 21.91
CA GLY A 179 22.83 13.80 21.25
C GLY A 179 22.16 13.94 19.88
N TYR A 180 22.67 14.84 19.07
CA TYR A 180 22.14 15.09 17.74
C TYR A 180 23.19 15.52 16.72
N ALA A 181 22.95 15.21 15.44
CA ALA A 181 23.70 15.73 14.30
C ALA A 181 22.73 16.34 13.29
N ALA A 182 22.99 17.58 12.86
CA ALA A 182 22.24 18.21 11.79
C ALA A 182 23.17 18.80 10.73
N LEU A 183 22.88 18.53 9.45
CA LEU A 183 23.51 19.19 8.31
C LEU A 183 22.43 19.95 7.56
N ILE A 184 22.60 21.27 7.39
CA ILE A 184 21.58 22.17 6.85
C ILE A 184 22.21 23.07 5.78
N GLY A 185 21.59 23.15 4.60
CA GLY A 185 22.11 23.98 3.54
C GLY A 185 21.24 24.11 2.30
N GLY A 186 21.68 24.81 1.30
CA GLY A 186 21.03 24.85 -0.01
C GLY A 186 21.00 23.47 -0.69
N SER A 187 21.99 22.62 -0.39
CA SER A 187 21.94 21.17 -0.60
C SER A 187 22.78 20.47 0.45
N VAL A 188 22.40 19.21 0.76
CA VAL A 188 23.11 18.38 1.74
C VAL A 188 23.44 17.03 1.14
N ASP A 189 24.71 16.62 1.24
CA ASP A 189 25.18 15.33 0.77
C ASP A 189 25.93 14.59 1.89
N ASN A 190 25.49 13.36 2.20
CA ASN A 190 26.19 12.44 3.07
C ASN A 190 26.66 11.21 2.29
N ALA A 191 27.97 11.17 1.98
CA ALA A 191 28.65 10.01 1.42
C ALA A 191 29.56 9.32 2.46
N GLY A 192 29.63 9.85 3.68
CA GLY A 192 30.40 9.35 4.80
C GLY A 192 29.53 8.59 5.83
N SER A 193 29.92 8.67 7.09
CA SER A 193 29.19 8.07 8.20
C SER A 193 28.74 9.10 9.24
N ILE A 194 27.51 8.94 9.74
CA ILE A 194 26.98 9.71 10.87
C ILE A 194 26.45 8.71 11.89
N THR A 195 26.94 8.78 13.14
CA THR A 195 26.55 7.86 14.21
C THR A 195 26.10 8.64 15.44
N VAL A 196 24.86 8.43 15.87
CA VAL A 196 24.22 9.15 16.99
C VAL A 196 23.33 8.16 17.78
N PRO A 197 23.89 7.31 18.64
CA PRO A 197 23.11 6.31 19.37
C PRO A 197 22.04 6.96 20.26
N LEU A 198 20.81 6.49 20.20
CA LEU A 198 19.61 7.00 20.91
C LEU A 198 19.33 8.51 20.69
N GLY A 199 19.87 9.09 19.64
CA GLY A 199 19.73 10.51 19.37
C GLY A 199 19.07 10.80 18.04
N LYS A 200 19.27 12.01 17.55
CA LYS A 200 18.58 12.52 16.37
C LYS A 200 19.55 12.88 15.25
N VAL A 201 19.23 12.54 14.01
CA VAL A 201 20.00 12.96 12.82
C VAL A 201 19.08 13.68 11.85
N GLY A 202 19.48 14.86 11.39
CA GLY A 202 18.77 15.66 10.40
C GLY A 202 19.65 16.03 9.23
N LEU A 203 19.20 15.77 8.00
CA LEU A 203 19.77 16.33 6.78
C LEU A 203 18.70 17.21 6.12
N GLY A 204 18.94 18.53 6.05
CA GLY A 204 17.93 19.50 5.65
C GLY A 204 18.36 20.40 4.51
N SER A 205 17.57 20.49 3.44
CA SER A 205 17.77 21.43 2.34
C SER A 205 16.61 22.41 2.24
N GLY A 206 16.93 23.69 2.31
CA GLY A 206 15.99 24.81 2.19
C GLY A 206 16.66 26.11 2.59
N GLU A 207 15.95 27.22 2.48
CA GLU A 207 16.43 28.55 2.86
C GLU A 207 15.92 28.98 4.26
N LYS A 208 15.03 28.18 4.86
CA LYS A 208 14.67 28.29 6.28
C LYS A 208 14.67 26.91 6.90
N ALA A 209 15.27 26.79 8.07
CA ALA A 209 15.28 25.54 8.82
C ALA A 209 15.13 25.81 10.32
N ALA A 210 14.48 24.89 11.02
CA ALA A 210 14.39 24.91 12.48
C ALA A 210 14.73 23.52 13.04
N LEU A 211 15.45 23.51 14.17
CA LEU A 211 15.73 22.30 14.93
C LEU A 211 14.95 22.32 16.24
N ASP A 212 14.08 21.34 16.44
CA ASP A 212 13.39 21.09 17.71
C ASP A 212 14.07 19.92 18.42
N LEU A 213 14.78 20.23 19.47
CA LEU A 213 15.48 19.22 20.28
C LEU A 213 14.55 18.49 21.24
N SER A 214 13.40 19.08 21.59
CA SER A 214 12.46 18.61 22.60
C SER A 214 11.24 17.89 22.05
N GLY A 215 10.82 18.19 20.80
CA GLY A 215 9.61 17.67 20.16
C GLY A 215 9.79 16.34 19.46
N ASP A 216 8.67 15.84 18.92
CA ASP A 216 8.61 14.59 18.14
C ASP A 216 9.18 14.73 16.72
N GLY A 217 9.32 15.96 16.20
CA GLY A 217 9.96 16.30 14.93
C GLY A 217 11.25 17.05 15.18
N PHE A 218 12.38 16.53 14.69
CA PHE A 218 13.69 17.14 14.96
C PHE A 218 14.02 18.26 13.98
N LEU A 219 13.78 18.05 12.69
CA LEU A 219 14.17 18.99 11.64
C LEU A 219 12.95 19.46 10.86
N GLN A 220 12.79 20.76 10.74
CA GLN A 220 11.84 21.40 9.84
C GLN A 220 12.61 22.19 8.79
N VAL A 221 12.18 22.09 7.52
CA VAL A 221 12.74 22.89 6.43
C VAL A 221 11.61 23.51 5.62
N SER A 222 11.83 24.74 5.18
CA SER A 222 10.89 25.47 4.34
C SER A 222 11.64 26.42 3.42
N VAL A 223 10.95 27.00 2.46
CA VAL A 223 11.49 27.91 1.46
C VAL A 223 12.54 27.21 0.58
N PRO A 224 12.17 26.80 -0.64
CA PRO A 224 13.10 26.16 -1.58
C PRO A 224 14.27 27.05 -1.94
N THR A 225 15.46 26.46 -2.08
CA THR A 225 16.65 27.17 -2.55
C THR A 225 16.59 27.45 -4.05
N ARG A 226 17.17 28.59 -4.48
CA ARG A 226 17.43 28.92 -5.88
C ARG A 226 18.79 28.43 -6.35
N ALA A 227 19.60 27.85 -5.47
CA ALA A 227 20.90 27.31 -5.83
C ALA A 227 20.81 26.28 -6.94
N ASP A 228 21.52 26.46 -8.03
CA ASP A 228 21.61 25.52 -9.14
C ASP A 228 22.38 24.27 -8.72
N GLY A 229 22.04 23.13 -9.33
CA GLY A 229 22.75 21.88 -9.10
C GLY A 229 22.09 20.70 -9.80
N SER A 230 22.89 19.74 -10.22
CA SER A 230 22.43 18.49 -10.85
C SER A 230 22.10 17.38 -9.86
N ASN A 231 22.68 17.47 -8.63
CA ASN A 231 22.44 16.49 -7.58
C ASN A 231 21.11 16.74 -6.86
N ALA A 232 20.56 15.75 -6.16
CA ALA A 232 19.40 15.94 -5.31
C ALA A 232 19.64 17.03 -4.25
N LEU A 233 18.56 17.62 -3.73
CA LEU A 233 18.65 18.61 -2.65
C LEU A 233 19.21 17.99 -1.37
N VAL A 234 18.75 16.78 -1.03
CA VAL A 234 19.31 15.97 0.05
C VAL A 234 19.70 14.60 -0.53
N SER A 235 20.97 14.21 -0.34
CA SER A 235 21.50 12.91 -0.75
C SER A 235 22.08 12.16 0.44
N ASN A 236 21.82 10.86 0.52
CA ASN A 236 22.56 9.95 1.38
C ASN A 236 22.99 8.71 0.60
N SER A 237 24.27 8.64 0.26
CA SER A 237 24.93 7.45 -0.31
C SER A 237 25.79 6.72 0.72
N GLY A 238 26.01 7.33 1.88
CA GLY A 238 26.78 6.81 3.00
C GLY A 238 25.91 6.03 4.02
N ARG A 239 26.34 6.05 5.28
CA ARG A 239 25.66 5.38 6.37
C ARG A 239 25.26 6.38 7.46
N ILE A 240 24.01 6.28 7.90
CA ILE A 240 23.49 6.97 9.10
C ILE A 240 23.00 5.93 10.08
N SER A 241 23.47 6.01 11.33
CA SER A 241 23.06 5.11 12.42
C SER A 241 22.62 5.91 13.63
N ALA A 242 21.33 5.82 13.96
CA ALA A 242 20.69 6.46 15.12
C ALA A 242 19.77 5.46 15.81
N ASP A 243 20.32 4.30 16.17
CA ASP A 243 19.54 3.22 16.82
C ASP A 243 18.83 3.72 18.09
N GLY A 244 17.53 3.45 18.21
CA GLY A 244 16.66 3.95 19.27
C GLY A 244 16.32 5.43 19.16
N GLY A 245 16.63 6.06 18.04
CA GLY A 245 16.41 7.50 17.80
C GLY A 245 15.67 7.80 16.52
N LEU A 246 15.91 9.00 15.99
CA LEU A 246 15.20 9.56 14.83
C LEU A 246 16.18 9.98 13.73
N VAL A 247 15.89 9.60 12.49
CA VAL A 247 16.59 10.10 11.31
C VAL A 247 15.61 10.79 10.38
N GLU A 248 15.87 12.05 10.04
CA GLU A 248 15.07 12.85 9.14
C GLU A 248 15.89 13.39 7.96
N LEU A 249 15.48 13.07 6.73
CA LEU A 249 15.99 13.68 5.51
C LEU A 249 14.85 14.48 4.90
N LYS A 250 14.99 15.81 4.88
CA LYS A 250 13.92 16.71 4.43
C LYS A 250 14.45 17.75 3.46
N ALA A 251 13.72 17.99 2.38
CA ALA A 251 14.03 19.03 1.41
C ALA A 251 12.79 19.87 1.12
N ALA A 252 12.92 21.19 1.20
CA ALA A 252 11.94 22.10 0.64
C ALA A 252 12.11 22.14 -0.89
N ALA A 253 11.08 21.76 -1.63
CA ALA A 253 11.16 21.60 -3.08
C ALA A 253 10.02 22.33 -3.81
N VAL A 254 10.32 22.82 -5.01
CA VAL A 254 9.32 23.43 -5.90
C VAL A 254 8.61 22.34 -6.70
N ARG A 255 7.31 22.51 -6.93
CA ARG A 255 6.51 21.63 -7.78
C ARG A 255 7.11 21.49 -9.18
N ASN A 256 7.23 20.25 -9.66
CA ASN A 256 7.79 19.91 -10.98
C ASN A 256 9.26 20.34 -11.20
N ALA A 257 10.03 20.55 -10.14
CA ALA A 257 11.46 20.74 -10.27
C ALA A 257 12.12 19.52 -10.96
N ALA A 258 13.04 19.76 -11.88
CA ALA A 258 13.83 18.71 -12.52
C ALA A 258 14.78 18.04 -11.53
N ARG A 259 15.20 18.77 -10.49
CA ARG A 259 16.09 18.30 -9.43
C ARG A 259 15.30 17.44 -8.44
N GLN A 260 15.85 16.29 -8.08
CA GLN A 260 15.26 15.43 -7.02
C GLN A 260 15.32 16.15 -5.67
N ALA A 261 14.27 15.99 -4.85
CA ALA A 261 14.27 16.48 -3.48
C ALA A 261 15.16 15.60 -2.59
N VAL A 262 14.91 14.30 -2.56
CA VAL A 262 15.70 13.36 -1.75
C VAL A 262 16.15 12.18 -2.61
N ASN A 263 17.46 11.87 -2.53
CA ASN A 263 18.07 10.66 -3.08
C ASN A 263 18.68 9.82 -1.95
N MET A 264 18.10 8.64 -1.73
CA MET A 264 18.53 7.73 -0.68
C MET A 264 19.08 6.43 -1.30
N SER A 265 20.39 6.35 -1.50
CA SER A 265 21.08 5.18 -2.08
C SER A 265 21.94 4.41 -1.07
N GLY A 266 22.23 4.99 0.10
CA GLY A 266 23.04 4.42 1.15
C GLY A 266 22.23 3.60 2.17
N VAL A 267 22.63 3.68 3.43
CA VAL A 267 22.01 2.95 4.55
C VAL A 267 21.61 3.91 5.66
N ILE A 268 20.35 3.82 6.10
CA ILE A 268 19.87 4.46 7.33
C ILE A 268 19.43 3.37 8.30
N GLU A 269 19.97 3.42 9.51
CA GLU A 269 19.61 2.54 10.63
C GLU A 269 19.08 3.40 11.78
N ALA A 270 17.83 3.17 12.14
CA ALA A 270 17.18 3.68 13.33
C ALA A 270 16.42 2.52 13.98
N ARG A 271 17.17 1.48 14.37
CA ARG A 271 16.61 0.23 14.92
C ARG A 271 16.07 0.47 16.32
N THR A 272 15.03 -0.25 16.71
CA THR A 272 14.56 -0.26 18.09
C THR A 272 15.59 -0.91 19.00
N VAL A 273 16.06 -0.20 20.02
CA VAL A 273 17.03 -0.70 21.01
C VAL A 273 16.66 -0.21 22.41
N SER A 274 16.90 -1.06 23.42
CA SER A 274 16.67 -0.72 24.83
C SER A 274 15.24 -0.22 25.13
N GLY A 275 14.24 -0.73 24.39
CA GLY A 275 12.84 -0.33 24.55
C GLY A 275 12.49 1.01 23.86
N GLN A 276 13.43 1.69 23.24
CA GLN A 276 13.19 2.90 22.46
C GLN A 276 13.04 2.56 20.98
N SER A 277 11.91 2.95 20.43
CA SER A 277 11.54 2.71 19.04
C SER A 277 12.27 3.68 18.11
N GLY A 278 12.92 3.16 17.08
CA GLY A 278 13.56 4.01 16.08
C GLY A 278 12.57 4.54 15.04
N ALA A 279 12.91 5.67 14.41
CA ALA A 279 12.11 6.24 13.36
C ALA A 279 12.97 6.81 12.22
N ILE A 280 12.49 6.63 10.97
CA ILE A 280 13.09 7.18 9.75
C ILE A 280 12.02 7.96 8.99
N VAL A 281 12.32 9.21 8.66
CA VAL A 281 11.43 10.10 7.91
C VAL A 281 12.17 10.66 6.70
N LEU A 282 11.63 10.43 5.50
CA LEU A 282 12.08 11.05 4.26
C LEU A 282 10.99 11.97 3.73
N GLY A 283 11.25 13.26 3.67
CA GLY A 283 10.31 14.31 3.25
C GLY A 283 10.81 15.05 2.01
N GLY A 284 10.13 14.85 0.88
CA GLY A 284 10.46 15.48 -0.40
C GLY A 284 9.60 16.70 -0.74
N ASP A 285 8.68 17.11 0.12
CA ASP A 285 7.75 18.21 -0.12
C ASP A 285 7.08 18.08 -1.52
N GLU A 286 7.01 19.12 -2.33
CA GLU A 286 6.48 19.10 -3.70
C GLU A 286 7.43 18.42 -4.73
N GLY A 287 8.55 17.87 -4.29
CA GLY A 287 9.56 17.23 -5.14
C GLY A 287 9.45 15.71 -5.21
N SER A 288 10.45 15.11 -5.84
CA SER A 288 10.58 13.65 -5.98
C SER A 288 11.55 13.06 -4.96
N VAL A 289 11.21 11.86 -4.47
CA VAL A 289 12.07 11.05 -3.60
C VAL A 289 12.40 9.74 -4.31
N GLU A 290 13.70 9.42 -4.42
CA GLU A 290 14.16 8.15 -4.97
C GLU A 290 14.95 7.37 -3.90
N ILE A 291 14.59 6.09 -3.72
CA ILE A 291 15.20 5.19 -2.75
C ILE A 291 15.73 3.96 -3.49
N THR A 292 17.04 3.75 -3.41
CA THR A 292 17.72 2.55 -3.94
C THR A 292 18.52 1.84 -2.86
N GLY A 293 18.54 2.39 -1.64
CA GLY A 293 19.29 1.91 -0.49
C GLY A 293 18.43 1.17 0.54
N THR A 294 18.93 1.15 1.78
CA THR A 294 18.30 0.44 2.91
C THR A 294 17.81 1.41 3.98
N LEU A 295 16.57 1.25 4.40
CA LEU A 295 15.96 1.89 5.56
C LEU A 295 15.67 0.79 6.61
N ASP A 296 16.44 0.75 7.69
CA ASP A 296 16.34 -0.27 8.74
C ASP A 296 15.87 0.35 10.06
N ALA A 297 14.59 0.15 10.37
CA ALA A 297 13.96 0.48 11.66
C ALA A 297 13.58 -0.79 12.43
N SER A 298 14.28 -1.90 12.22
CA SER A 298 13.96 -3.20 12.80
C SER A 298 14.25 -3.29 14.31
N ALA A 299 13.68 -4.31 14.96
CA ALA A 299 13.86 -4.61 16.38
C ALA A 299 14.31 -6.07 16.59
N LYS A 300 15.39 -6.47 15.94
CA LYS A 300 15.85 -7.89 15.92
C LYS A 300 16.26 -8.43 17.28
N ALA A 301 16.82 -7.59 18.15
CA ALA A 301 17.23 -8.00 19.49
C ALA A 301 16.06 -8.15 20.47
N GLY A 302 14.92 -7.52 20.20
CA GLY A 302 13.72 -7.53 21.05
C GLY A 302 12.90 -6.26 20.84
N GLY A 303 11.60 -6.31 21.18
CA GLY A 303 10.66 -5.19 21.01
C GLY A 303 9.92 -5.21 19.67
N LYS A 304 9.09 -4.22 19.48
CA LYS A 304 8.37 -3.98 18.23
C LYS A 304 9.25 -3.21 17.24
N GLY A 305 9.09 -3.49 15.96
CA GLY A 305 9.72 -2.72 14.90
C GLY A 305 9.38 -1.21 14.99
N GLY A 306 10.26 -0.38 14.44
CA GLY A 306 10.10 1.07 14.46
C GLY A 306 9.20 1.60 13.36
N LYS A 307 9.40 2.87 13.00
CA LYS A 307 8.57 3.56 12.01
C LYS A 307 9.40 4.03 10.83
N VAL A 308 8.88 3.85 9.61
CA VAL A 308 9.43 4.43 8.39
C VAL A 308 8.34 5.23 7.69
N THR A 309 8.60 6.51 7.42
CA THR A 309 7.66 7.39 6.72
C THR A 309 8.36 8.03 5.53
N VAL A 310 7.77 7.91 4.35
CA VAL A 310 8.28 8.51 3.11
C VAL A 310 7.18 9.34 2.48
N THR A 311 7.44 10.64 2.34
CA THR A 311 6.51 11.60 1.72
C THR A 311 7.20 12.38 0.61
N GLY A 312 6.40 12.87 -0.32
CA GLY A 312 6.84 13.64 -1.48
C GLY A 312 5.86 13.46 -2.63
N ARG A 313 5.90 14.35 -3.60
CA ARG A 313 4.94 14.33 -4.70
C ARG A 313 5.09 13.11 -5.62
N LYS A 314 6.33 12.69 -5.90
CA LYS A 314 6.65 11.53 -6.75
C LYS A 314 7.64 10.63 -6.02
N LEU A 315 7.24 9.39 -5.76
CA LEU A 315 8.06 8.44 -5.02
C LEU A 315 8.50 7.29 -5.94
N LYS A 316 9.80 6.96 -5.89
CA LYS A 316 10.38 5.83 -6.62
C LYS A 316 11.24 4.99 -5.70
N LEU A 317 10.90 3.70 -5.61
CA LEU A 317 11.68 2.71 -4.89
C LEU A 317 12.20 1.67 -5.89
N LYS A 318 13.53 1.55 -6.01
CA LYS A 318 14.19 0.66 -6.97
C LYS A 318 15.21 -0.20 -6.26
N ALA A 319 14.96 -1.50 -6.19
CA ALA A 319 15.77 -2.44 -5.43
C ALA A 319 15.99 -2.00 -3.97
N ALA A 320 15.07 -1.22 -3.43
CA ALA A 320 15.11 -0.68 -2.08
C ALA A 320 14.79 -1.76 -1.05
N LYS A 321 15.40 -1.64 0.13
CA LYS A 321 15.07 -2.48 1.28
C LYS A 321 14.55 -1.62 2.42
N VAL A 322 13.30 -1.85 2.83
CA VAL A 322 12.67 -1.20 3.98
C VAL A 322 12.35 -2.27 5.01
N ASP A 323 12.89 -2.17 6.21
CA ASP A 323 12.74 -3.17 7.28
C ASP A 323 12.28 -2.49 8.58
N ALA A 324 11.04 -2.75 8.97
CA ALA A 324 10.45 -2.37 10.24
C ALA A 324 10.00 -3.62 11.02
N SER A 325 10.65 -4.78 10.81
CA SER A 325 10.33 -6.03 11.51
C SER A 325 10.77 -5.97 12.96
N GLY A 326 10.08 -6.71 13.84
CA GLY A 326 10.46 -6.77 15.25
C GLY A 326 10.25 -8.14 15.86
N LYS A 327 11.01 -8.44 16.94
CA LYS A 327 10.90 -9.74 17.61
C LYS A 327 9.54 -9.92 18.30
N ASN A 328 8.98 -8.85 18.85
CA ASN A 328 7.74 -8.87 19.63
C ASN A 328 6.59 -8.11 18.93
N GLY A 329 6.64 -8.02 17.61
CA GLY A 329 5.64 -7.40 16.75
C GLY A 329 6.28 -6.56 15.66
N GLY A 330 5.63 -6.50 14.50
CA GLY A 330 6.03 -5.65 13.39
C GLY A 330 5.84 -4.17 13.70
N GLY A 331 6.55 -3.31 12.96
CA GLY A 331 6.45 -1.85 13.04
C GLY A 331 5.51 -1.27 11.99
N THR A 332 5.75 -0.03 11.62
CA THR A 332 4.89 0.71 10.68
C THR A 332 5.71 1.30 9.55
N VAL A 333 5.27 1.06 8.32
CA VAL A 333 5.84 1.66 7.11
C VAL A 333 4.73 2.42 6.37
N LYS A 334 4.95 3.71 6.09
CA LYS A 334 4.02 4.55 5.33
C LYS A 334 4.78 5.20 4.17
N ILE A 335 4.30 4.98 2.97
CA ILE A 335 4.89 5.49 1.72
C ILE A 335 3.79 6.24 0.95
N GLY A 336 3.90 7.56 0.91
CA GLY A 336 3.06 8.43 0.11
C GLY A 336 1.72 8.83 0.72
N GLY A 337 1.40 8.41 1.96
CA GLY A 337 0.18 8.82 2.65
C GLY A 337 -0.18 7.93 3.82
N ASP A 338 -1.29 8.24 4.45
CA ASP A 338 -1.95 7.44 5.47
C ASP A 338 -2.99 6.49 4.86
N LYS A 339 -3.54 5.59 5.69
CA LYS A 339 -4.56 4.62 5.30
C LYS A 339 -5.73 5.31 4.57
N GLN A 340 -6.00 4.85 3.34
CA GLN A 340 -7.06 5.37 2.47
C GLN A 340 -6.98 6.90 2.25
N GLY A 341 -5.76 7.46 2.25
CA GLY A 341 -5.54 8.90 2.14
C GLY A 341 -6.14 9.72 3.28
N SER A 342 -6.39 9.11 4.44
CA SER A 342 -6.83 9.81 5.64
C SER A 342 -5.65 10.45 6.37
N GLY A 343 -5.92 11.24 7.41
CA GLY A 343 -4.86 11.82 8.24
C GLY A 343 -4.21 13.07 7.66
N THR A 344 -2.99 13.38 8.13
CA THR A 344 -2.30 14.66 7.84
C THR A 344 -0.99 14.49 7.07
N LEU A 345 -0.59 13.26 6.75
CA LEU A 345 0.61 13.06 5.92
C LEU A 345 0.39 13.63 4.52
N GLN A 346 1.41 14.29 4.00
CA GLN A 346 1.41 14.74 2.61
C GLN A 346 1.23 13.54 1.68
N HIS A 347 0.29 13.67 0.74
CA HIS A 347 0.01 12.63 -0.23
C HIS A 347 0.98 12.66 -1.42
N ALA A 348 1.42 11.48 -1.82
CA ALA A 348 2.09 11.33 -3.10
C ALA A 348 1.05 11.41 -4.25
N VAL A 349 1.47 12.02 -5.35
CA VAL A 349 0.68 11.99 -6.59
C VAL A 349 0.91 10.67 -7.31
N THR A 350 2.18 10.25 -7.41
CA THR A 350 2.53 8.97 -8.06
C THR A 350 3.57 8.20 -7.25
N ILE A 351 3.42 6.87 -7.24
CA ILE A 351 4.35 5.93 -6.63
C ILE A 351 4.75 4.86 -7.65
N GLU A 352 6.03 4.56 -7.72
CA GLU A 352 6.60 3.47 -8.51
C GLU A 352 7.51 2.60 -7.63
N ILE A 353 7.16 1.33 -7.45
CA ILE A 353 7.92 0.35 -6.65
C ILE A 353 8.24 -0.85 -7.53
N ASP A 354 9.52 -1.10 -7.76
CA ASP A 354 10.00 -2.16 -8.65
C ASP A 354 9.96 -3.56 -7.99
N ALA A 355 10.11 -4.60 -8.83
CA ALA A 355 10.03 -6.00 -8.41
C ALA A 355 11.17 -6.46 -7.47
N LYS A 356 12.25 -5.70 -7.33
CA LYS A 356 13.38 -6.01 -6.45
C LYS A 356 13.24 -5.37 -5.07
N THR A 357 12.34 -4.41 -4.93
CA THR A 357 12.07 -3.74 -3.67
C THR A 357 11.36 -4.66 -2.68
N THR A 358 11.83 -4.65 -1.42
CA THR A 358 11.23 -5.39 -0.31
C THR A 358 10.87 -4.45 0.83
N ILE A 359 9.67 -4.64 1.37
CA ILE A 359 9.13 -3.88 2.51
C ILE A 359 8.71 -4.91 3.56
N SER A 360 9.35 -4.90 4.72
CA SER A 360 9.10 -5.87 5.78
C SER A 360 8.65 -5.17 7.07
N ALA A 361 7.60 -5.71 7.67
CA ALA A 361 7.09 -5.33 8.98
C ALA A 361 6.65 -6.59 9.76
N ASP A 362 7.46 -7.65 9.68
CA ASP A 362 7.16 -8.95 10.31
C ASP A 362 7.31 -8.90 11.82
N ALA A 363 6.49 -9.67 12.53
CA ALA A 363 6.87 -10.19 13.85
C ALA A 363 7.72 -11.45 13.65
N THR A 364 8.89 -11.54 14.30
CA THR A 364 9.82 -12.66 14.09
C THR A 364 9.87 -13.65 15.27
N GLY A 365 9.27 -13.32 16.40
CA GLY A 365 9.12 -14.17 17.56
C GLY A 365 7.65 -14.22 17.96
N THR A 366 7.23 -13.37 18.87
CA THR A 366 5.83 -13.25 19.32
C THR A 366 5.21 -11.96 18.81
N GLY A 367 3.86 -11.91 18.78
CA GLY A 367 3.09 -10.71 18.45
C GLY A 367 2.66 -10.63 17.00
N ASP A 368 1.85 -9.63 16.71
CA ASP A 368 1.23 -9.45 15.40
C ASP A 368 2.20 -8.85 14.39
N GLY A 369 1.99 -9.15 13.13
CA GLY A 369 2.61 -8.44 12.00
C GLY A 369 2.30 -6.94 12.06
N GLY A 370 3.15 -6.13 11.43
CA GLY A 370 3.02 -4.69 11.44
C GLY A 370 2.06 -4.13 10.38
N THR A 371 2.20 -2.85 10.10
CA THR A 371 1.38 -2.13 9.14
C THR A 371 2.24 -1.56 8.02
N VAL A 372 1.84 -1.82 6.78
CA VAL A 372 2.47 -1.26 5.58
C VAL A 372 1.43 -0.55 4.74
N ILE A 373 1.63 0.73 4.47
CA ILE A 373 0.74 1.56 3.65
C ILE A 373 1.54 2.13 2.48
N VAL A 374 1.04 1.92 1.26
CA VAL A 374 1.51 2.53 0.01
C VAL A 374 0.31 3.20 -0.64
N TRP A 375 0.28 4.52 -0.64
CA TRP A 375 -0.91 5.26 -1.07
C TRP A 375 -0.56 6.50 -1.90
N SER A 376 -1.27 6.73 -3.02
CA SER A 376 -1.13 7.92 -3.88
C SER A 376 -2.47 8.44 -4.39
N ASP A 377 -2.53 9.76 -4.67
CA ASP A 377 -3.73 10.43 -5.19
C ASP A 377 -4.05 10.02 -6.63
N GLU A 378 -3.04 9.77 -7.48
CA GLU A 378 -3.26 9.44 -8.89
C GLU A 378 -2.92 7.98 -9.19
N GLN A 379 -1.63 7.62 -9.24
CA GLN A 379 -1.22 6.30 -9.69
C GLN A 379 -0.20 5.66 -8.77
N THR A 380 -0.46 4.42 -8.37
CA THR A 380 0.52 3.53 -7.75
C THR A 380 0.83 2.36 -8.70
N LYS A 381 2.13 2.22 -9.05
CA LYS A 381 2.68 1.02 -9.70
C LYS A 381 3.46 0.22 -8.68
N PHE A 382 2.95 -0.94 -8.32
CA PHE A 382 3.54 -1.80 -7.31
C PHE A 382 3.90 -3.16 -7.88
N ALA A 383 5.19 -3.46 -7.98
CA ALA A 383 5.71 -4.76 -8.38
C ALA A 383 6.55 -5.44 -7.26
N GLY A 384 6.77 -4.75 -6.14
CA GLY A 384 7.62 -5.18 -5.04
C GLY A 384 7.02 -6.29 -4.17
N LYS A 385 7.67 -6.53 -3.03
CA LYS A 385 7.23 -7.52 -2.03
C LYS A 385 6.96 -6.83 -0.70
N ILE A 386 5.81 -7.11 -0.11
CA ILE A 386 5.46 -6.74 1.26
C ILE A 386 5.39 -8.00 2.12
N SER A 387 5.94 -7.94 3.34
CA SER A 387 5.78 -8.95 4.36
C SER A 387 5.42 -8.28 5.69
N ALA A 388 4.32 -8.73 6.32
CA ALA A 388 3.92 -8.33 7.67
C ALA A 388 3.30 -9.54 8.38
N ARG A 389 4.11 -10.59 8.55
CA ARG A 389 3.70 -11.87 9.12
C ARG A 389 3.58 -11.79 10.63
N GLY A 390 2.66 -12.61 11.18
CA GLY A 390 2.61 -12.89 12.61
C GLY A 390 3.83 -13.69 13.09
N GLY A 391 4.13 -13.59 14.38
CA GLY A 391 5.31 -14.21 14.97
C GLY A 391 5.31 -15.73 14.92
N ASP A 392 6.52 -16.31 14.88
CA ASP A 392 6.71 -17.78 14.83
C ASP A 392 6.23 -18.49 16.11
N ASP A 393 6.15 -17.77 17.24
CA ASP A 393 5.71 -18.27 18.53
C ASP A 393 4.29 -17.80 18.91
N GLY A 394 3.60 -17.05 18.03
CA GLY A 394 2.23 -16.56 18.21
C GLY A 394 2.04 -15.11 17.75
N GLY A 395 0.78 -14.79 17.43
CA GLY A 395 0.33 -13.49 16.91
C GLY A 395 -0.34 -13.62 15.55
N ASN A 396 -1.10 -12.60 15.17
CA ASN A 396 -1.82 -12.53 13.90
C ASN A 396 -0.95 -11.93 12.81
N GLY A 397 -1.30 -12.16 11.55
CA GLY A 397 -0.79 -11.42 10.42
C GLY A 397 -1.12 -9.92 10.53
N GLY A 398 -0.32 -9.07 9.90
CA GLY A 398 -0.47 -7.63 9.94
C GLY A 398 -1.45 -7.09 8.91
N PHE A 399 -1.32 -5.80 8.65
CA PHE A 399 -2.11 -5.08 7.67
C PHE A 399 -1.24 -4.51 6.56
N ALA A 400 -1.67 -4.68 5.31
CA ALA A 400 -1.07 -4.02 4.16
C ALA A 400 -2.15 -3.27 3.36
N GLU A 401 -1.79 -2.09 2.86
CA GLU A 401 -2.57 -1.35 1.88
C GLU A 401 -1.68 -0.97 0.71
N VAL A 402 -2.14 -1.23 -0.51
CA VAL A 402 -1.52 -0.72 -1.73
C VAL A 402 -2.62 -0.10 -2.58
N SER A 403 -2.62 1.22 -2.62
CA SER A 403 -3.70 2.00 -3.22
C SER A 403 -3.15 3.08 -4.15
N GLY A 404 -3.79 3.26 -5.27
CA GLY A 404 -3.67 4.43 -6.13
C GLY A 404 -5.07 4.91 -6.41
N LYS A 405 -5.46 6.03 -5.78
CA LYS A 405 -6.86 6.49 -5.75
C LYS A 405 -7.52 6.51 -7.12
N GLN A 406 -6.81 6.97 -8.16
CA GLN A 406 -7.34 6.93 -9.52
C GLN A 406 -6.99 5.62 -10.22
N ARG A 407 -5.77 5.10 -10.01
CA ARG A 407 -5.28 3.91 -10.69
C ARG A 407 -4.28 3.12 -9.88
N LEU A 408 -4.48 1.82 -9.82
CA LEU A 408 -3.58 0.85 -9.24
C LEU A 408 -3.09 -0.15 -10.31
N ASP A 409 -1.77 -0.21 -10.52
CA ASP A 409 -1.11 -1.26 -11.30
C ASP A 409 -0.38 -2.18 -10.32
N PHE A 410 -1.00 -3.31 -9.98
CA PHE A 410 -0.47 -4.24 -8.98
C PHE A 410 0.01 -5.54 -9.62
N THR A 411 1.30 -5.83 -9.51
CA THR A 411 1.93 -7.09 -9.97
C THR A 411 2.85 -7.70 -8.90
N GLY A 412 2.85 -7.12 -7.70
CA GLY A 412 3.70 -7.51 -6.58
C GLY A 412 3.19 -8.71 -5.79
N ALA A 413 3.82 -8.97 -4.65
CA ALA A 413 3.46 -10.03 -3.71
C ALA A 413 3.31 -9.49 -2.30
N VAL A 414 2.37 -10.06 -1.52
CA VAL A 414 2.12 -9.71 -0.13
C VAL A 414 2.03 -11.00 0.69
N ASP A 415 2.71 -11.06 1.83
CA ASP A 415 2.65 -12.18 2.77
C ASP A 415 2.26 -11.67 4.17
N LEU A 416 1.04 -11.98 4.60
CA LEU A 416 0.47 -11.59 5.89
C LEU A 416 0.07 -12.81 6.72
N ARG A 417 0.67 -13.97 6.45
CA ARG A 417 0.34 -15.21 7.16
C ARG A 417 0.76 -15.13 8.63
N ALA A 418 0.04 -15.86 9.45
CA ALA A 418 0.39 -16.16 10.82
C ALA A 418 0.50 -17.67 11.01
N ARG A 419 1.47 -18.11 11.79
CA ARG A 419 1.65 -19.55 12.06
C ARG A 419 0.63 -20.07 13.07
N PHE A 420 0.28 -19.27 14.06
CA PHE A 420 -0.59 -19.63 15.19
C PHE A 420 -1.73 -18.64 15.42
N GLY A 421 -1.94 -17.70 14.50
CA GLY A 421 -3.00 -16.70 14.56
C GLY A 421 -3.73 -16.57 13.25
N ASP A 422 -4.59 -15.57 13.16
CA ASP A 422 -5.33 -15.26 11.94
C ASP A 422 -4.42 -14.65 10.88
N THR A 423 -4.69 -15.00 9.62
CA THR A 423 -4.02 -14.35 8.48
C THR A 423 -4.43 -12.88 8.41
N GLY A 424 -3.49 -11.99 8.15
CA GLY A 424 -3.74 -10.56 8.08
C GLY A 424 -4.45 -10.10 6.81
N ASP A 425 -4.72 -8.81 6.73
CA ASP A 425 -5.58 -8.19 5.74
C ASP A 425 -4.80 -7.33 4.75
N LEU A 426 -5.07 -7.52 3.45
CA LEU A 426 -4.60 -6.67 2.35
C LEU A 426 -5.76 -5.85 1.79
N LEU A 427 -5.58 -4.54 1.69
CA LEU A 427 -6.50 -3.62 1.02
C LEU A 427 -5.90 -3.14 -0.32
N LEU A 428 -6.68 -3.26 -1.39
CA LEU A 428 -6.43 -2.69 -2.72
C LEU A 428 -7.59 -1.74 -3.05
N ASP A 429 -7.32 -0.42 -3.22
CA ASP A 429 -8.39 0.59 -3.29
C ASP A 429 -8.20 1.56 -4.48
N PRO A 430 -8.59 1.20 -5.71
CA PRO A 430 -8.72 2.10 -6.86
C PRO A 430 -10.18 2.50 -7.15
N TYR A 431 -10.44 3.36 -8.18
CA TYR A 431 -11.81 3.77 -8.53
C TYR A 431 -12.67 2.66 -9.13
N ASN A 432 -12.18 1.92 -10.15
CA ASN A 432 -12.84 0.75 -10.75
C ASN A 432 -11.85 -0.40 -10.83
N VAL A 433 -12.34 -1.64 -10.78
CA VAL A 433 -11.50 -2.83 -10.90
C VAL A 433 -12.09 -3.84 -11.87
N THR A 434 -11.24 -4.32 -12.79
CA THR A 434 -11.51 -5.51 -13.58
C THR A 434 -10.53 -6.62 -13.20
N ILE A 435 -11.05 -7.74 -12.72
CA ILE A 435 -10.28 -8.96 -12.44
C ILE A 435 -10.28 -9.81 -13.72
N SER A 436 -9.12 -9.97 -14.37
CA SER A 436 -9.02 -10.62 -15.67
C SER A 436 -7.72 -11.38 -15.87
N ASN A 437 -7.63 -12.16 -16.96
CA ASN A 437 -6.37 -12.81 -17.39
C ASN A 437 -5.40 -11.86 -18.10
N ALA A 438 -5.79 -10.61 -18.35
CA ALA A 438 -4.88 -9.64 -18.93
C ALA A 438 -3.67 -9.46 -18.02
N ALA A 439 -2.47 -9.37 -18.60
CA ALA A 439 -1.30 -8.91 -17.87
C ALA A 439 -1.67 -7.55 -17.27
N GLY A 440 -1.56 -7.42 -15.95
CA GLY A 440 -1.75 -6.12 -15.30
C GLY A 440 -0.99 -5.08 -16.11
N ASN A 441 -1.52 -3.88 -16.29
CA ASN A 441 -1.06 -2.87 -17.26
C ASN A 441 0.47 -2.66 -17.24
N THR A 442 1.22 -3.61 -17.77
CA THR A 442 2.67 -3.53 -17.95
C THR A 442 2.96 -2.70 -19.18
N GLY A 443 3.26 -1.41 -18.96
CA GLY A 443 4.08 -0.62 -19.88
C GLY A 443 3.63 -0.54 -21.34
N GLY A 444 2.40 -0.19 -21.61
CA GLY A 444 1.93 0.25 -22.93
C GLY A 444 1.43 1.67 -22.85
N SER A 445 1.78 2.49 -23.82
CA SER A 445 1.34 3.87 -23.99
C SER A 445 -0.12 4.04 -23.59
N MET A 446 -0.36 4.76 -22.51
CA MET A 446 -1.69 5.00 -21.98
C MET A 446 -2.36 6.08 -22.79
N SER A 447 -3.51 5.78 -23.39
CA SER A 447 -4.44 6.85 -23.72
C SER A 447 -4.96 7.45 -22.40
N ALA A 448 -4.91 8.76 -22.28
CA ALA A 448 -5.15 9.53 -21.06
C ALA A 448 -6.60 9.45 -20.50
N ASN A 449 -7.41 8.48 -20.91
CA ASN A 449 -8.86 8.44 -20.68
C ASN A 449 -9.39 7.18 -19.99
N THR A 450 -8.55 6.25 -19.52
CA THR A 450 -9.03 5.05 -18.80
C THR A 450 -8.41 4.95 -17.42
N ASN A 451 -9.18 5.26 -16.40
CA ASN A 451 -8.83 5.08 -14.99
C ASN A 451 -9.09 3.65 -14.49
N ASP A 452 -9.30 2.69 -15.39
CA ASP A 452 -9.59 1.31 -15.01
C ASP A 452 -8.34 0.60 -14.47
N SER A 453 -8.45 0.04 -13.29
CA SER A 453 -7.43 -0.81 -12.70
C SER A 453 -7.69 -2.26 -13.07
N VAL A 454 -6.65 -2.97 -13.51
CA VAL A 454 -6.74 -4.40 -13.83
C VAL A 454 -5.91 -5.19 -12.82
N ILE A 455 -6.57 -6.14 -12.15
CA ILE A 455 -5.90 -7.12 -11.29
C ILE A 455 -5.90 -8.46 -12.04
N ASN A 456 -4.69 -9.00 -12.28
CA ASN A 456 -4.55 -10.30 -12.91
C ASN A 456 -5.03 -11.41 -11.96
N VAL A 457 -5.80 -12.37 -12.50
CA VAL A 457 -6.35 -13.51 -11.74
C VAL A 457 -5.27 -14.28 -10.99
N THR A 458 -4.15 -14.62 -11.65
CA THR A 458 -3.04 -15.36 -11.01
C THR A 458 -2.43 -14.55 -9.85
N THR A 459 -2.28 -13.23 -10.02
CA THR A 459 -1.80 -12.35 -8.94
C THR A 459 -2.77 -12.39 -7.76
N LEU A 460 -4.08 -12.25 -8.00
CA LEU A 460 -5.09 -12.28 -6.94
C LEU A 460 -5.15 -13.65 -6.22
N GLN A 461 -5.03 -14.75 -6.95
CA GLN A 461 -4.97 -16.11 -6.38
C GLN A 461 -3.73 -16.27 -5.48
N ASN A 462 -2.58 -15.76 -5.91
CA ASN A 462 -1.35 -15.79 -5.09
C ASN A 462 -1.48 -14.94 -3.82
N LEU A 463 -2.17 -13.80 -3.89
CA LEU A 463 -2.46 -12.97 -2.71
C LEU A 463 -3.39 -13.71 -1.74
N LEU A 464 -4.45 -14.34 -2.23
CA LEU A 464 -5.39 -15.12 -1.42
C LEU A 464 -4.76 -16.36 -0.76
N ALA A 465 -3.61 -16.83 -1.24
CA ALA A 465 -2.84 -17.87 -0.56
C ALA A 465 -2.11 -17.35 0.69
N THR A 466 -1.96 -16.05 0.86
CA THR A 466 -1.08 -15.45 1.88
C THR A 466 -1.71 -14.29 2.65
N ALA A 467 -2.93 -13.88 2.31
CA ALA A 467 -3.66 -12.77 2.96
C ALA A 467 -5.17 -12.92 2.76
N ASN A 468 -5.98 -12.38 3.66
CA ASN A 468 -7.33 -11.96 3.32
C ASN A 468 -7.23 -10.74 2.40
N VAL A 469 -7.97 -10.73 1.32
CA VAL A 469 -7.86 -9.67 0.31
C VAL A 469 -9.17 -8.90 0.23
N THR A 470 -9.11 -7.61 0.45
CA THR A 470 -10.20 -6.66 0.18
C THR A 470 -9.86 -5.86 -1.06
N ILE A 471 -10.71 -5.94 -2.07
CA ILE A 471 -10.72 -5.03 -3.20
C ILE A 471 -11.87 -4.06 -2.96
N SER A 472 -11.52 -2.79 -2.73
CA SER A 472 -12.48 -1.72 -2.54
C SER A 472 -12.46 -0.80 -3.75
N THR A 473 -13.60 -0.18 -4.08
CA THR A 473 -13.66 0.86 -5.09
C THR A 473 -14.32 2.11 -4.52
N GLY A 474 -13.89 3.28 -5.02
CA GLY A 474 -14.40 4.58 -4.60
C GLY A 474 -15.11 5.32 -5.72
N SER A 475 -15.68 6.49 -5.40
CA SER A 475 -16.21 7.40 -6.40
C SER A 475 -15.14 8.36 -6.90
N GLY A 476 -15.04 8.55 -8.22
CA GLY A 476 -14.18 9.57 -8.78
C GLY A 476 -14.16 9.59 -10.30
N GLY A 477 -14.09 10.78 -10.88
CA GLY A 477 -14.09 10.94 -12.33
C GLY A 477 -15.42 10.54 -12.97
N SER A 478 -15.36 9.84 -14.10
CA SER A 478 -16.53 9.38 -14.88
C SER A 478 -16.92 7.92 -14.58
N GLN A 479 -16.33 7.29 -13.54
CA GLN A 479 -16.49 5.87 -13.25
C GLN A 479 -17.52 5.63 -12.17
N ALA A 480 -18.29 4.54 -12.34
CA ALA A 480 -19.36 4.19 -11.39
C ALA A 480 -18.84 3.61 -10.05
N GLY A 481 -17.61 3.11 -10.02
CA GLY A 481 -17.07 2.40 -8.86
C GLY A 481 -17.44 0.92 -8.86
N ASP A 482 -17.42 0.27 -10.04
CA ASP A 482 -17.78 -1.13 -10.19
C ASP A 482 -16.58 -2.06 -10.00
N ILE A 483 -16.86 -3.30 -9.57
CA ILE A 483 -15.92 -4.41 -9.58
C ILE A 483 -16.43 -5.47 -10.56
N THR A 484 -15.62 -5.81 -11.57
CA THR A 484 -15.99 -6.81 -12.59
C THR A 484 -15.04 -8.02 -12.50
N ILE A 485 -15.61 -9.22 -12.34
CA ILE A 485 -14.92 -10.50 -12.48
C ILE A 485 -15.05 -10.93 -13.95
N ALA A 486 -14.02 -10.66 -14.76
CA ALA A 486 -14.04 -10.91 -16.21
C ALA A 486 -13.32 -12.20 -16.62
N ALA A 487 -12.68 -12.92 -15.69
CA ALA A 487 -12.05 -14.19 -15.94
C ALA A 487 -12.25 -15.16 -14.74
N PRO A 488 -12.26 -16.47 -14.98
CA PRO A 488 -12.43 -17.46 -13.90
C PRO A 488 -11.34 -17.33 -12.83
N ILE A 489 -11.76 -17.32 -11.56
CA ILE A 489 -10.87 -17.27 -10.41
C ILE A 489 -11.20 -18.40 -9.43
N SER A 490 -10.16 -18.96 -8.76
CA SER A 490 -10.36 -19.96 -7.71
C SER A 490 -9.39 -19.78 -6.55
N TRP A 491 -9.85 -20.06 -5.32
CA TRP A 491 -9.02 -20.06 -4.11
C TRP A 491 -9.57 -21.03 -3.06
N ASN A 492 -8.71 -21.44 -2.10
CA ASN A 492 -9.03 -22.46 -1.11
C ASN A 492 -8.92 -22.00 0.34
N THR A 493 -8.27 -20.86 0.57
CA THR A 493 -8.01 -20.31 1.90
C THR A 493 -8.27 -18.81 1.88
N ASN A 494 -8.37 -18.21 3.06
CA ASN A 494 -8.59 -16.79 3.24
C ASN A 494 -9.89 -16.26 2.60
N THR A 495 -10.24 -15.05 2.87
CA THR A 495 -11.47 -14.43 2.39
C THR A 495 -11.16 -13.40 1.31
N LEU A 496 -11.90 -13.48 0.19
CA LEU A 496 -11.98 -12.40 -0.78
C LEU A 496 -13.17 -11.50 -0.43
N THR A 497 -12.90 -10.24 -0.17
CA THR A 497 -13.93 -9.20 -0.01
C THR A 497 -13.93 -8.30 -1.26
N LEU A 498 -15.07 -8.22 -1.92
CA LEU A 498 -15.33 -7.28 -3.00
C LEU A 498 -16.26 -6.20 -2.45
N SER A 499 -15.76 -4.98 -2.30
CA SER A 499 -16.49 -3.84 -1.74
C SER A 499 -16.62 -2.75 -2.79
N ALA A 500 -17.71 -2.76 -3.55
CA ALA A 500 -17.93 -1.84 -4.65
C ALA A 500 -18.67 -0.57 -4.20
N PHE A 501 -18.22 0.59 -4.68
CA PHE A 501 -18.95 1.83 -4.50
C PHE A 501 -20.33 1.77 -5.16
N HIS A 502 -20.44 1.04 -6.27
CA HIS A 502 -21.70 0.81 -6.99
C HIS A 502 -21.97 -0.70 -7.15
N SER A 503 -21.57 -1.35 -8.24
CA SER A 503 -21.99 -2.72 -8.57
C SER A 503 -20.84 -3.74 -8.55
N ILE A 504 -21.20 -5.02 -8.33
CA ILE A 504 -20.33 -6.18 -8.52
C ILE A 504 -20.90 -7.03 -9.64
N VAL A 505 -20.07 -7.27 -10.69
CA VAL A 505 -20.50 -7.97 -11.91
C VAL A 505 -19.65 -9.23 -12.12
N PHE A 506 -20.30 -10.38 -12.11
CA PHE A 506 -19.67 -11.65 -12.44
C PHE A 506 -19.91 -11.99 -13.91
N ASN A 507 -18.90 -11.76 -14.76
CA ASN A 507 -18.90 -12.22 -16.16
C ASN A 507 -18.19 -13.56 -16.33
N ALA A 508 -17.61 -14.11 -15.25
CA ALA A 508 -16.93 -15.40 -15.20
C ALA A 508 -17.09 -16.03 -13.81
N ASN A 509 -16.77 -17.32 -13.70
CA ASN A 509 -16.94 -18.07 -12.47
C ASN A 509 -15.92 -17.72 -11.39
N ALA A 510 -16.39 -17.62 -10.15
CA ALA A 510 -15.56 -17.63 -8.95
C ALA A 510 -15.76 -18.98 -8.23
N THR A 511 -14.67 -19.71 -7.98
CA THR A 511 -14.72 -21.00 -7.29
C THR A 511 -14.01 -20.93 -5.95
N ILE A 512 -14.74 -21.12 -4.88
CA ILE A 512 -14.29 -21.07 -3.50
C ILE A 512 -14.17 -22.50 -2.97
N GLY A 513 -12.93 -22.95 -2.74
CA GLY A 513 -12.65 -24.29 -2.20
C GLY A 513 -12.25 -24.26 -0.73
N GLY A 514 -11.94 -25.42 -0.16
CA GLY A 514 -11.39 -25.58 1.17
C GLY A 514 -12.17 -24.84 2.25
N VAL A 515 -11.53 -23.91 2.93
CA VAL A 515 -12.11 -23.03 3.95
C VAL A 515 -12.21 -21.56 3.47
N GLY A 516 -12.05 -21.32 2.19
CA GLY A 516 -12.13 -19.98 1.61
C GLY A 516 -13.48 -19.31 1.85
N GLY A 517 -13.48 -17.99 2.01
CA GLY A 517 -14.67 -17.17 2.21
C GLY A 517 -14.87 -16.15 1.08
N LEU A 518 -16.13 -15.69 0.93
CA LEU A 518 -16.48 -14.60 0.01
C LEU A 518 -17.37 -13.59 0.72
N THR A 519 -16.97 -12.32 0.63
CA THR A 519 -17.77 -11.19 1.12
C THR A 519 -18.04 -10.24 -0.04
N LEU A 520 -19.30 -9.92 -0.27
CA LEU A 520 -19.77 -9.01 -1.31
C LEU A 520 -20.45 -7.81 -0.65
N VAL A 521 -19.97 -6.61 -0.97
CA VAL A 521 -20.56 -5.36 -0.47
C VAL A 521 -20.79 -4.44 -1.66
N THR A 522 -22.04 -4.07 -1.88
CA THR A 522 -22.43 -3.06 -2.88
C THR A 522 -22.73 -1.72 -2.19
N ASN A 523 -22.70 -0.65 -2.95
CA ASN A 523 -23.06 0.67 -2.44
C ASN A 523 -22.27 1.10 -1.19
N ASN A 524 -20.95 0.79 -1.13
CA ASN A 524 -20.11 1.12 0.04
C ASN A 524 -19.92 2.64 0.31
N GLY A 525 -20.58 3.48 -0.47
CA GLY A 525 -20.61 4.95 -0.42
C GLY A 525 -21.46 5.51 -1.57
N GLY A 526 -21.92 4.66 -2.47
CA GLY A 526 -22.83 4.95 -3.58
C GLY A 526 -24.27 4.51 -3.32
N THR A 527 -25.05 4.47 -4.38
CA THR A 527 -26.45 4.01 -4.38
C THR A 527 -26.80 3.36 -5.74
N GLY A 528 -27.79 2.46 -5.74
CA GLY A 528 -28.31 1.86 -6.99
C GLY A 528 -27.47 0.72 -7.56
N GLY A 529 -26.34 0.39 -6.93
CA GLY A 529 -25.51 -0.74 -7.34
C GLY A 529 -26.15 -2.10 -6.96
N THR A 530 -25.79 -3.11 -7.74
CA THR A 530 -26.32 -4.48 -7.61
C THR A 530 -25.23 -5.52 -7.77
N ILE A 531 -25.55 -6.76 -7.34
CA ILE A 531 -24.74 -7.94 -7.70
C ILE A 531 -25.44 -8.64 -8.86
N SER A 532 -24.71 -8.85 -9.95
CA SER A 532 -25.25 -9.50 -11.15
C SER A 532 -24.31 -10.57 -11.69
N TYR A 533 -24.90 -11.58 -12.33
CA TYR A 533 -24.20 -12.70 -12.95
C TYR A 533 -24.57 -12.78 -14.43
N ALA A 534 -23.56 -12.81 -15.30
CA ALA A 534 -23.80 -13.16 -16.70
C ALA A 534 -24.31 -14.60 -16.79
N LEU A 535 -25.07 -14.91 -17.83
CA LEU A 535 -25.60 -16.28 -18.04
C LEU A 535 -24.43 -17.28 -18.09
N GLY A 536 -24.47 -18.27 -17.20
CA GLY A 536 -23.42 -19.28 -17.02
C GLY A 536 -22.25 -18.86 -16.10
N ALA A 537 -22.24 -17.63 -15.60
CA ALA A 537 -21.32 -17.22 -14.55
C ALA A 537 -21.94 -17.47 -13.16
N SER A 538 -21.10 -17.86 -12.20
CA SER A 538 -21.55 -18.18 -10.83
C SER A 538 -20.44 -17.97 -9.79
N ALA A 539 -20.85 -17.89 -8.51
CA ALA A 539 -19.95 -18.03 -7.37
C ALA A 539 -20.18 -19.39 -6.70
N THR A 540 -19.25 -20.32 -6.91
CA THR A 540 -19.38 -21.75 -6.54
C THR A 540 -18.55 -22.07 -5.30
N PHE A 541 -19.17 -22.69 -4.30
CA PHE A 541 -18.53 -23.18 -3.09
C PHE A 541 -18.37 -24.70 -3.15
N THR A 542 -17.10 -25.16 -3.12
CA THR A 542 -16.76 -26.59 -3.28
C THR A 542 -16.14 -27.21 -2.03
N GLY A 543 -16.03 -26.46 -0.93
CA GLY A 543 -15.51 -26.96 0.33
C GLY A 543 -16.53 -27.78 1.13
N THR A 544 -16.15 -28.20 2.32
CA THR A 544 -17.03 -28.93 3.22
C THR A 544 -18.18 -28.03 3.70
N PRO A 545 -19.44 -28.50 3.67
CA PRO A 545 -20.57 -27.75 4.23
C PRO A 545 -20.31 -27.28 5.66
N GLY A 546 -20.56 -25.99 5.91
CA GLY A 546 -20.33 -25.35 7.21
C GLY A 546 -18.89 -24.83 7.46
N ALA A 547 -17.92 -25.19 6.61
CA ALA A 547 -16.55 -24.70 6.72
C ALA A 547 -16.29 -23.40 5.93
N GLN A 548 -17.20 -23.03 5.02
CA GLN A 548 -17.08 -21.86 4.15
C GLN A 548 -18.10 -20.79 4.55
N ALA A 549 -17.71 -19.53 4.38
CA ALA A 549 -18.54 -18.39 4.74
C ALA A 549 -18.90 -17.55 3.51
N LEU A 550 -20.16 -17.12 3.47
CA LEU A 550 -20.66 -16.12 2.54
C LEU A 550 -21.32 -14.98 3.31
N SER A 551 -20.89 -13.75 3.02
CA SER A 551 -21.57 -12.55 3.48
C SER A 551 -21.93 -11.65 2.29
N ILE A 552 -23.14 -11.10 2.27
CA ILE A 552 -23.59 -10.13 1.27
C ILE A 552 -24.20 -8.94 2.00
N ASP A 553 -23.65 -7.74 1.75
CA ASP A 553 -24.07 -6.48 2.37
C ASP A 553 -24.15 -6.58 3.91
N GLY A 554 -23.12 -7.20 4.53
CA GLY A 554 -23.00 -7.38 5.97
C GLY A 554 -23.91 -8.47 6.57
N GLN A 555 -24.62 -9.25 5.73
CA GLN A 555 -25.50 -10.32 6.19
C GLN A 555 -24.91 -11.68 5.84
N SER A 556 -24.87 -12.60 6.81
CA SER A 556 -24.43 -13.98 6.59
C SER A 556 -25.50 -14.83 5.89
N TYR A 557 -25.07 -15.72 5.02
CA TYR A 557 -25.93 -16.64 4.26
C TYR A 557 -25.61 -18.09 4.57
N THR A 558 -26.65 -18.91 4.70
CA THR A 558 -26.55 -20.37 4.78
C THR A 558 -26.38 -20.91 3.36
N LEU A 559 -25.30 -21.66 3.11
CA LEU A 559 -25.02 -22.27 1.82
C LEU A 559 -25.78 -23.58 1.64
N ILE A 560 -26.47 -23.72 0.52
CA ILE A 560 -27.28 -24.90 0.14
C ILE A 560 -26.52 -25.68 -0.94
N TYR A 561 -26.18 -26.93 -0.62
CA TYR A 561 -25.32 -27.77 -1.48
C TYR A 561 -26.10 -28.83 -2.29
N ASP A 562 -27.31 -29.17 -1.86
CA ASP A 562 -28.09 -30.20 -2.48
C ASP A 562 -29.63 -29.96 -2.36
N VAL A 563 -30.41 -30.81 -2.99
CA VAL A 563 -31.88 -30.68 -3.02
C VAL A 563 -32.52 -30.94 -1.65
N ASN A 564 -31.90 -31.69 -0.75
CA ASN A 564 -32.41 -31.90 0.61
C ASN A 564 -32.25 -30.63 1.44
N GLY A 565 -31.08 -29.98 1.34
CA GLY A 565 -30.84 -28.65 1.91
C GLY A 565 -31.80 -27.61 1.36
N LEU A 566 -32.09 -27.66 0.06
CA LEU A 566 -33.08 -26.78 -0.56
C LEU A 566 -34.48 -26.99 0.06
N GLN A 567 -34.93 -28.22 0.24
CA GLN A 567 -36.22 -28.52 0.88
C GLN A 567 -36.26 -28.10 2.37
N ALA A 568 -35.12 -28.18 3.05
CA ALA A 568 -35.01 -27.83 4.47
C ALA A 568 -35.22 -26.31 4.74
N ILE A 569 -35.20 -25.45 3.72
CA ILE A 569 -35.51 -23.99 3.80
C ILE A 569 -36.93 -23.81 4.40
N ASN A 570 -37.86 -24.76 4.24
CA ASN A 570 -39.19 -24.70 4.86
C ASN A 570 -39.20 -24.66 6.40
N SER A 571 -38.07 -25.02 7.04
CA SER A 571 -37.90 -24.89 8.49
C SER A 571 -37.39 -23.52 8.94
N GLY A 572 -36.94 -22.63 8.01
CA GLY A 572 -36.35 -21.34 8.30
C GLY A 572 -36.73 -20.26 7.28
N LEU A 573 -38.04 -20.02 7.10
CA LEU A 573 -38.57 -19.15 6.04
C LEU A 573 -38.22 -17.65 6.17
N THR A 574 -37.58 -17.24 7.24
CA THR A 574 -37.13 -15.84 7.51
C THR A 574 -35.67 -15.66 7.30
N GLU A 575 -34.90 -16.72 7.10
CA GLU A 575 -33.45 -16.74 7.05
C GLU A 575 -32.92 -16.40 5.65
N ARG A 576 -31.58 -16.31 5.55
CA ARG A 576 -30.89 -16.03 4.28
C ARG A 576 -30.17 -17.25 3.78
N TYR A 577 -30.42 -17.60 2.53
CA TYR A 577 -29.88 -18.78 1.87
C TYR A 577 -29.21 -18.42 0.55
N ALA A 578 -28.17 -19.17 0.20
CA ALA A 578 -27.56 -19.06 -1.12
C ALA A 578 -27.21 -20.44 -1.66
N LEU A 579 -27.31 -20.64 -2.98
CA LEU A 579 -26.85 -21.86 -3.61
C LEU A 579 -25.32 -21.93 -3.61
N ALA A 580 -24.77 -23.00 -3.08
CA ALA A 580 -23.33 -23.26 -3.11
C ALA A 580 -22.84 -23.73 -4.50
N ASN A 581 -23.68 -24.43 -5.23
CA ASN A 581 -23.43 -25.02 -6.54
C ASN A 581 -24.72 -25.23 -7.31
N ASN A 582 -24.62 -25.71 -8.55
CA ASN A 582 -25.79 -26.18 -9.28
C ASN A 582 -26.40 -27.38 -8.56
N ILE A 583 -27.74 -27.39 -8.41
CA ILE A 583 -28.46 -28.48 -7.76
C ILE A 583 -29.11 -29.36 -8.80
N GLU A 584 -28.81 -30.66 -8.78
CA GLU A 584 -29.53 -31.70 -9.53
C GLU A 584 -30.72 -32.16 -8.70
N ALA A 585 -31.93 -31.89 -9.16
CA ALA A 585 -33.16 -32.12 -8.41
C ALA A 585 -34.06 -33.21 -9.03
N SER A 586 -33.59 -34.01 -10.00
CA SER A 586 -34.34 -35.07 -10.66
C SER A 586 -34.89 -36.12 -9.69
N SER A 587 -34.21 -36.35 -8.57
CA SER A 587 -34.69 -37.29 -7.52
C SER A 587 -36.03 -36.86 -6.90
N THR A 588 -36.38 -35.55 -6.99
CA THR A 588 -37.67 -35.08 -6.48
C THR A 588 -38.89 -35.72 -7.14
N TYR A 589 -38.73 -36.26 -8.37
CA TYR A 589 -39.79 -37.05 -9.02
C TYR A 589 -40.37 -38.12 -8.09
N TYR A 590 -39.56 -38.77 -7.26
CA TYR A 590 -39.98 -39.87 -6.39
C TYR A 590 -40.45 -39.43 -4.99
N TRP A 591 -40.36 -38.11 -4.69
CA TRP A 591 -40.68 -37.59 -3.37
C TRP A 591 -42.19 -37.51 -3.15
N ASN A 592 -42.62 -37.58 -1.87
CA ASN A 592 -43.99 -37.33 -1.44
C ASN A 592 -45.03 -38.10 -2.27
N ASN A 593 -44.81 -39.42 -2.52
CA ASN A 593 -45.67 -40.26 -3.34
C ASN A 593 -45.88 -39.71 -4.77
N LEU A 594 -44.79 -39.31 -5.44
CA LEU A 594 -44.78 -38.71 -6.77
C LEU A 594 -45.40 -37.30 -6.85
N LEU A 595 -45.64 -36.64 -5.71
CA LEU A 595 -46.01 -35.23 -5.66
C LEU A 595 -44.83 -34.29 -5.80
N GLY A 596 -43.63 -34.81 -5.61
CA GLY A 596 -42.42 -34.08 -5.85
C GLY A 596 -41.96 -33.22 -4.69
N PHE A 597 -41.19 -32.17 -5.02
CA PHE A 597 -40.70 -31.18 -4.08
C PHE A 597 -41.86 -30.36 -3.48
N THR A 598 -41.81 -30.12 -2.16
CA THR A 598 -42.80 -29.27 -1.49
C THR A 598 -42.43 -27.80 -1.70
N ALA A 599 -43.28 -27.05 -2.36
CA ALA A 599 -43.07 -25.63 -2.65
C ALA A 599 -42.75 -24.82 -1.38
N LEU A 600 -41.67 -24.09 -1.41
CA LEU A 600 -41.19 -23.35 -0.25
C LEU A 600 -42.19 -22.27 0.20
N GLY A 601 -42.36 -22.12 1.51
CA GLY A 601 -43.29 -21.17 2.10
C GLY A 601 -44.74 -21.69 2.18
N THR A 602 -45.00 -22.96 1.80
CA THR A 602 -46.30 -23.65 1.91
C THR A 602 -46.14 -25.04 2.49
N ASP A 603 -47.24 -25.67 2.86
CA ASP A 603 -47.29 -27.06 3.33
C ASP A 603 -47.39 -28.09 2.18
N GLY A 604 -47.28 -27.62 0.92
CA GLY A 604 -47.48 -28.43 -0.27
C GLY A 604 -48.95 -28.68 -0.59
N ASN A 605 -49.86 -28.05 0.10
CA ASN A 605 -51.31 -28.18 -0.06
C ASN A 605 -51.95 -26.80 -0.24
N THR A 606 -52.69 -26.29 0.73
CA THR A 606 -53.40 -25.02 0.62
C THR A 606 -52.92 -23.98 1.62
N ASN A 607 -52.13 -24.38 2.63
CA ASN A 607 -51.74 -23.49 3.71
C ASN A 607 -50.42 -22.78 3.44
N ILE A 608 -50.41 -21.48 3.66
CA ILE A 608 -49.19 -20.65 3.67
C ILE A 608 -48.58 -20.79 5.06
N GLN A 609 -47.32 -21.19 5.11
CA GLN A 609 -46.52 -21.28 6.35
C GLN A 609 -46.09 -19.91 6.88
N ASN A 610 -45.30 -19.88 7.96
CA ASN A 610 -44.80 -18.67 8.58
C ASN A 610 -45.93 -17.69 8.95
N GLY A 611 -46.99 -18.20 9.60
CA GLY A 611 -48.14 -17.38 10.00
C GLY A 611 -48.91 -16.74 8.84
N GLY A 612 -48.90 -17.36 7.66
CA GLY A 612 -49.52 -16.82 6.45
C GLY A 612 -48.64 -15.88 5.63
N ASN A 613 -47.36 -15.70 6.00
CA ASN A 613 -46.43 -14.81 5.30
C ASN A 613 -45.56 -15.51 4.26
N GLY A 614 -45.49 -16.85 4.27
CA GLY A 614 -44.69 -17.63 3.37
C GLY A 614 -43.18 -17.40 3.56
N PHE A 615 -42.42 -17.40 2.48
CA PHE A 615 -40.99 -17.09 2.52
C PHE A 615 -40.76 -15.56 2.60
N THR A 616 -40.20 -15.11 3.68
CA THR A 616 -39.92 -13.68 3.96
C THR A 616 -38.40 -13.38 4.07
N GLY A 617 -37.59 -14.40 3.94
CA GLY A 617 -36.14 -14.34 3.93
C GLY A 617 -35.53 -13.86 2.59
N THR A 618 -34.27 -14.18 2.37
CA THR A 618 -33.57 -13.93 1.10
C THR A 618 -33.03 -15.25 0.54
N PHE A 619 -33.28 -15.51 -0.73
CA PHE A 619 -32.69 -16.60 -1.47
C PHE A 619 -31.89 -16.07 -2.66
N ASP A 620 -30.59 -16.34 -2.69
CA ASP A 620 -29.69 -15.94 -3.76
C ASP A 620 -29.12 -17.19 -4.47
N GLY A 621 -29.38 -17.31 -5.74
CA GLY A 621 -28.83 -18.41 -6.53
C GLY A 621 -27.35 -18.28 -6.84
N LEU A 622 -26.73 -17.13 -6.62
CA LEU A 622 -25.33 -16.83 -6.99
C LEU A 622 -24.98 -17.18 -8.45
N GLY A 623 -25.96 -17.12 -9.36
CA GLY A 623 -25.83 -17.48 -10.77
C GLY A 623 -25.99 -18.98 -11.06
N HIS A 624 -26.29 -19.82 -10.05
CA HIS A 624 -26.49 -21.25 -10.19
C HIS A 624 -27.88 -21.63 -10.70
N ILE A 625 -27.99 -22.88 -11.12
CA ILE A 625 -29.24 -23.47 -11.57
C ILE A 625 -29.70 -24.60 -10.64
N ILE A 626 -31.03 -24.80 -10.60
CA ILE A 626 -31.69 -25.99 -10.10
C ILE A 626 -32.21 -26.73 -11.31
N ASN A 627 -31.70 -27.93 -11.55
CA ASN A 627 -31.95 -28.72 -12.74
C ASN A 627 -33.01 -29.84 -12.45
N GLN A 628 -33.99 -30.01 -13.36
CA GLN A 628 -34.97 -31.10 -13.35
C GLN A 628 -35.76 -31.21 -12.05
N ILE A 629 -36.15 -30.10 -11.43
CA ILE A 629 -37.02 -30.13 -10.26
C ILE A 629 -38.43 -30.54 -10.66
N TRP A 630 -39.04 -31.48 -9.89
CA TRP A 630 -40.39 -31.95 -10.07
C TRP A 630 -41.26 -31.45 -8.93
N VAL A 631 -42.30 -30.65 -9.27
CA VAL A 631 -43.29 -30.13 -8.34
C VAL A 631 -44.68 -30.42 -8.91
N ARG A 632 -45.40 -31.37 -8.31
CA ARG A 632 -46.75 -31.76 -8.74
C ARG A 632 -47.67 -31.71 -7.53
N GLN A 633 -48.29 -30.58 -7.30
CA GLN A 633 -49.11 -30.32 -6.12
C GLN A 633 -50.55 -29.99 -6.54
N ILE A 634 -51.35 -31.00 -6.73
CA ILE A 634 -52.76 -30.88 -7.04
C ILE A 634 -53.56 -31.52 -5.89
N PRO A 635 -54.45 -30.78 -5.19
CA PRO A 635 -55.06 -29.47 -5.54
C PRO A 635 -54.46 -28.23 -4.85
N ALA A 636 -53.16 -28.07 -4.76
CA ALA A 636 -52.56 -26.91 -4.09
C ALA A 636 -52.80 -25.56 -4.81
N ASN A 637 -52.89 -24.48 -4.03
CA ASN A 637 -53.22 -23.15 -4.52
C ASN A 637 -52.00 -22.32 -4.94
N TYR A 638 -50.79 -22.69 -4.49
CA TYR A 638 -49.57 -21.91 -4.68
C TYR A 638 -48.42 -22.85 -5.03
N VAL A 639 -48.08 -22.96 -6.30
CA VAL A 639 -47.13 -23.97 -6.79
C VAL A 639 -46.00 -23.37 -7.60
N GLY A 640 -44.77 -23.74 -7.25
CA GLY A 640 -43.51 -23.31 -7.83
C GLY A 640 -42.32 -23.79 -7.00
N LEU A 641 -41.13 -23.28 -7.27
CA LEU A 641 -40.01 -23.48 -6.34
C LEU A 641 -40.38 -22.86 -4.97
N PHE A 642 -40.92 -21.68 -4.98
CA PHE A 642 -41.61 -21.05 -3.84
C PHE A 642 -43.12 -21.11 -4.09
N GLY A 643 -43.88 -21.64 -3.14
CA GLY A 643 -45.33 -21.53 -3.20
C GLY A 643 -45.77 -20.09 -2.96
N TYR A 644 -45.22 -19.46 -1.93
CA TYR A 644 -45.56 -18.09 -1.56
C TYR A 644 -44.30 -17.31 -1.14
N VAL A 645 -44.03 -16.17 -1.80
CA VAL A 645 -43.02 -15.19 -1.43
C VAL A 645 -43.69 -13.97 -0.78
N GLY A 646 -43.43 -13.76 0.49
CA GLY A 646 -44.00 -12.68 1.28
C GLY A 646 -43.41 -11.28 0.90
N SER A 647 -44.01 -10.23 1.45
CA SER A 647 -43.68 -8.83 1.06
C SER A 647 -42.24 -8.42 1.30
N THR A 648 -41.54 -9.02 2.26
CA THR A 648 -40.09 -8.78 2.51
C THR A 648 -39.23 -9.89 1.87
N GLY A 649 -39.81 -10.92 1.28
CA GLY A 649 -39.09 -12.01 0.65
C GLY A 649 -38.38 -11.57 -0.61
N VAL A 650 -37.12 -12.05 -0.78
CA VAL A 650 -36.31 -11.79 -1.95
C VAL A 650 -35.82 -13.09 -2.57
N VAL A 651 -36.04 -13.25 -3.88
CA VAL A 651 -35.51 -14.38 -4.66
C VAL A 651 -34.74 -13.80 -5.85
N ARG A 652 -33.46 -14.15 -5.94
CA ARG A 652 -32.62 -13.56 -6.98
C ARG A 652 -31.51 -14.46 -7.51
N ASN A 653 -31.05 -14.16 -8.73
CA ASN A 653 -29.86 -14.75 -9.36
C ASN A 653 -29.90 -16.29 -9.46
N VAL A 654 -31.07 -16.89 -9.72
CA VAL A 654 -31.23 -18.35 -9.82
C VAL A 654 -31.91 -18.72 -11.11
N GLY A 655 -31.47 -19.84 -11.73
CA GLY A 655 -32.13 -20.45 -12.85
C GLY A 655 -32.86 -21.76 -12.47
N LEU A 656 -34.06 -22.02 -13.02
CA LEU A 656 -34.65 -23.32 -13.08
C LEU A 656 -34.52 -23.88 -14.50
N VAL A 657 -33.96 -25.08 -14.65
CA VAL A 657 -33.75 -25.71 -15.95
C VAL A 657 -34.47 -27.02 -16.00
N ASP A 658 -35.18 -27.26 -17.09
CA ASP A 658 -35.99 -28.49 -17.33
C ASP A 658 -36.94 -28.84 -16.17
N ALA A 659 -37.51 -27.79 -15.55
CA ALA A 659 -38.44 -27.94 -14.43
C ALA A 659 -39.81 -28.49 -14.90
N TYR A 660 -40.42 -29.38 -14.11
CA TYR A 660 -41.82 -29.80 -14.27
C TYR A 660 -42.64 -29.27 -13.09
N ILE A 661 -43.54 -28.35 -13.38
CA ILE A 661 -44.37 -27.71 -12.37
C ILE A 661 -45.85 -27.88 -12.74
N SER A 662 -46.61 -28.55 -11.87
CA SER A 662 -48.06 -28.79 -12.08
C SER A 662 -48.85 -28.42 -10.82
N GLY A 663 -49.81 -27.52 -10.95
CA GLY A 663 -50.61 -27.01 -9.83
C GLY A 663 -52.05 -26.69 -10.20
N SER A 664 -52.84 -26.18 -9.24
CA SER A 664 -54.22 -25.83 -9.47
C SER A 664 -54.44 -24.35 -9.76
N TYR A 665 -54.15 -23.42 -8.80
CA TYR A 665 -54.59 -22.03 -8.97
C TYR A 665 -53.46 -21.08 -9.40
N ASN A 666 -52.49 -20.80 -8.54
CA ASN A 666 -51.37 -19.88 -8.88
C ASN A 666 -50.12 -20.75 -9.10
N THR A 667 -49.77 -20.91 -10.37
CA THR A 667 -48.64 -21.79 -10.77
C THR A 667 -47.59 -20.98 -11.53
N GLY A 668 -46.34 -21.04 -11.05
CA GLY A 668 -45.21 -20.39 -11.70
C GLY A 668 -43.89 -21.11 -11.41
N ALA A 669 -42.93 -21.03 -12.29
CA ALA A 669 -41.69 -21.78 -12.09
C ALA A 669 -40.95 -21.32 -10.81
N ILE A 670 -40.79 -20.04 -10.60
CA ILE A 670 -40.14 -19.47 -9.44
C ILE A 670 -41.10 -19.37 -8.25
N ALA A 671 -42.29 -18.82 -8.47
CA ALA A 671 -43.23 -18.64 -7.37
C ALA A 671 -44.68 -18.84 -7.83
N GLY A 672 -45.48 -19.55 -7.00
CA GLY A 672 -46.92 -19.58 -7.20
C GLY A 672 -47.52 -18.21 -6.99
N PHE A 673 -47.21 -17.56 -5.87
CA PHE A 673 -47.62 -16.19 -5.58
C PHE A 673 -46.47 -15.37 -4.99
N SER A 674 -46.24 -14.15 -5.49
CA SER A 674 -45.24 -13.24 -4.99
C SER A 674 -45.82 -11.89 -4.59
N LYS A 675 -45.53 -11.45 -3.35
CA LYS A 675 -45.62 -10.05 -2.86
C LYS A 675 -44.23 -9.40 -2.67
N GLY A 676 -43.18 -10.21 -2.77
CA GLY A 676 -41.81 -9.81 -2.57
C GLY A 676 -41.09 -9.35 -3.85
N THR A 677 -39.79 -9.45 -3.83
CA THR A 677 -38.91 -9.07 -4.96
C THR A 677 -38.32 -10.30 -5.61
N ILE A 678 -38.49 -10.43 -6.92
CA ILE A 678 -37.91 -11.47 -7.77
C ILE A 678 -37.05 -10.77 -8.82
N SER A 679 -35.71 -11.07 -8.87
CA SER A 679 -34.81 -10.38 -9.76
C SER A 679 -33.69 -11.28 -10.31
N GLY A 680 -33.32 -11.08 -11.58
CA GLY A 680 -32.24 -11.84 -12.20
C GLY A 680 -32.50 -13.36 -12.22
N VAL A 681 -33.73 -13.77 -12.32
CA VAL A 681 -34.11 -15.20 -12.35
C VAL A 681 -34.46 -15.62 -13.78
N TRP A 682 -34.29 -16.92 -14.06
CA TRP A 682 -34.77 -17.48 -15.34
C TRP A 682 -35.31 -18.89 -15.14
N ALA A 683 -36.17 -19.30 -16.09
CA ALA A 683 -36.73 -20.64 -16.03
C ALA A 683 -36.97 -21.22 -17.43
N SER A 684 -36.73 -22.55 -17.54
CA SER A 684 -37.11 -23.40 -18.69
C SER A 684 -37.75 -24.69 -18.20
N GLY A 685 -38.61 -25.28 -18.99
CA GLY A 685 -39.30 -26.54 -18.69
C GLY A 685 -40.77 -26.50 -19.05
N TYR A 686 -41.60 -27.22 -18.28
CA TYR A 686 -43.05 -27.38 -18.55
C TYR A 686 -43.84 -26.97 -17.30
N LEU A 687 -44.82 -26.09 -17.50
CA LEU A 687 -45.73 -25.64 -16.47
C LEU A 687 -47.17 -25.89 -16.90
N GLU A 688 -48.00 -26.44 -15.99
CA GLU A 688 -49.44 -26.52 -16.20
C GLU A 688 -50.23 -26.14 -14.94
N GLY A 689 -51.39 -25.54 -15.14
CA GLY A 689 -52.27 -25.12 -14.05
C GLY A 689 -53.71 -24.80 -14.51
N VAL A 690 -54.58 -24.48 -13.54
CA VAL A 690 -56.00 -24.27 -13.82
C VAL A 690 -56.41 -22.81 -13.88
N ALA A 691 -55.78 -21.92 -13.08
CA ALA A 691 -56.22 -20.52 -13.02
C ALA A 691 -55.13 -19.53 -13.49
N ALA A 692 -54.32 -18.97 -12.59
CA ALA A 692 -53.24 -18.05 -12.97
C ALA A 692 -51.94 -18.84 -13.19
N VAL A 693 -51.48 -18.97 -14.43
CA VAL A 693 -50.29 -19.74 -14.81
C VAL A 693 -49.31 -18.83 -15.51
N GLY A 694 -48.14 -18.61 -14.88
CA GLY A 694 -47.10 -17.74 -15.41
C GLY A 694 -45.74 -18.43 -15.54
N GLY A 695 -45.01 -18.12 -16.59
CA GLY A 695 -43.71 -18.74 -16.84
C GLY A 695 -42.71 -18.60 -15.70
N LEU A 696 -42.77 -17.49 -14.94
CA LEU A 696 -42.00 -17.29 -13.72
C LEU A 696 -42.90 -17.29 -12.48
N VAL A 697 -44.01 -16.56 -12.50
CA VAL A 697 -44.87 -16.34 -11.33
C VAL A 697 -46.31 -16.51 -11.69
N GLY A 698 -47.06 -17.34 -10.94
CA GLY A 698 -48.50 -17.52 -11.14
C GLY A 698 -49.26 -16.20 -10.92
N ARG A 699 -49.14 -15.63 -9.73
CA ARG A 699 -49.73 -14.32 -9.37
C ARG A 699 -48.66 -13.39 -8.80
N ASN A 700 -48.49 -12.20 -9.38
CA ASN A 700 -47.58 -11.18 -8.93
C ASN A 700 -48.29 -9.95 -8.33
N GLU A 701 -48.02 -9.67 -7.03
CA GLU A 701 -48.35 -8.43 -6.31
C GLU A 701 -47.09 -7.75 -5.78
N GLY A 702 -45.91 -8.20 -6.20
CA GLY A 702 -44.57 -7.67 -5.86
C GLY A 702 -43.82 -7.13 -7.08
N THR A 703 -42.52 -7.22 -7.06
CA THR A 703 -41.66 -6.75 -8.14
C THR A 703 -40.96 -7.90 -8.86
N ILE A 704 -41.01 -7.92 -10.20
CA ILE A 704 -40.23 -8.82 -11.04
C ILE A 704 -39.37 -7.95 -11.97
N THR A 705 -38.04 -8.16 -11.94
CA THR A 705 -37.11 -7.39 -12.77
C THR A 705 -35.95 -8.22 -13.28
N GLY A 706 -35.37 -7.85 -14.45
CA GLY A 706 -34.15 -8.45 -14.99
C GLY A 706 -34.25 -9.97 -15.21
N SER A 707 -35.43 -10.50 -15.56
CA SER A 707 -35.74 -11.94 -15.51
C SER A 707 -36.31 -12.42 -16.85
N PHE A 708 -36.19 -13.72 -17.14
CA PHE A 708 -36.78 -14.27 -18.37
C PHE A 708 -37.32 -15.71 -18.20
N SER A 709 -38.24 -16.11 -19.10
CA SER A 709 -38.80 -17.43 -19.14
C SER A 709 -38.82 -17.98 -20.56
N THR A 710 -38.43 -19.24 -20.69
CA THR A 710 -38.59 -20.03 -21.92
C THR A 710 -39.45 -21.28 -21.67
N ASN A 711 -40.26 -21.26 -20.61
CA ASN A 711 -41.13 -22.37 -20.23
C ASN A 711 -42.25 -22.58 -21.25
N ALA A 712 -42.59 -23.86 -21.52
CA ALA A 712 -43.87 -24.21 -22.13
C ALA A 712 -44.98 -24.10 -21.07
N VAL A 713 -45.84 -23.08 -21.20
CA VAL A 713 -46.90 -22.79 -20.23
C VAL A 713 -48.24 -23.27 -20.76
N ARG A 714 -48.91 -24.15 -20.01
CA ARG A 714 -50.23 -24.69 -20.32
C ARG A 714 -51.26 -24.36 -19.24
N GLY A 715 -52.35 -23.76 -19.64
CA GLY A 715 -53.51 -23.55 -18.79
C GLY A 715 -54.71 -24.38 -19.26
N HIS A 716 -55.66 -24.60 -18.38
CA HIS A 716 -56.97 -25.20 -18.70
C HIS A 716 -57.96 -24.09 -19.08
N ASP A 717 -59.13 -24.48 -19.58
CA ASP A 717 -60.18 -23.52 -20.00
C ASP A 717 -60.51 -22.52 -18.89
N GLY A 718 -60.49 -21.22 -19.24
CA GLY A 718 -60.70 -20.15 -18.28
C GLY A 718 -59.43 -19.64 -17.53
N SER A 719 -58.25 -20.23 -17.80
CA SER A 719 -57.01 -19.83 -17.18
C SER A 719 -56.50 -18.49 -17.66
N GLN A 720 -55.87 -17.71 -16.74
CA GLN A 720 -55.03 -16.56 -17.06
C GLN A 720 -53.62 -17.07 -17.30
N ILE A 721 -53.13 -16.97 -18.54
CA ILE A 721 -51.83 -17.50 -18.93
C ILE A 721 -50.92 -16.32 -19.33
N GLY A 722 -49.69 -16.32 -18.82
CA GLY A 722 -48.67 -15.34 -19.20
C GLY A 722 -47.28 -15.95 -19.29
N GLY A 723 -46.47 -15.47 -20.23
CA GLY A 723 -45.09 -15.91 -20.37
C GLY A 723 -44.21 -15.59 -19.15
N ILE A 724 -44.54 -14.54 -18.42
CA ILE A 724 -43.85 -14.13 -17.16
C ILE A 724 -44.78 -14.36 -15.97
N ALA A 725 -45.94 -13.72 -15.93
CA ALA A 725 -46.92 -13.87 -14.84
C ALA A 725 -48.29 -14.19 -15.39
N GLY A 726 -49.04 -15.10 -14.75
CA GLY A 726 -50.40 -15.39 -15.09
C GLY A 726 -51.33 -14.22 -14.73
N PHE A 727 -51.18 -13.68 -13.56
CA PHE A 727 -51.84 -12.47 -13.10
C PHE A 727 -50.82 -11.46 -12.55
N ASN A 728 -50.95 -10.20 -12.94
CA ASN A 728 -50.06 -9.14 -12.42
C ASN A 728 -50.88 -7.91 -11.97
N SER A 729 -50.66 -7.44 -10.77
CA SER A 729 -51.20 -6.18 -10.23
C SER A 729 -50.13 -5.21 -9.72
N SER A 730 -48.83 -5.47 -10.02
CA SER A 730 -47.73 -4.68 -9.54
C SER A 730 -46.63 -4.52 -10.61
N THR A 731 -45.35 -4.41 -10.27
CA THR A 731 -44.28 -4.06 -11.18
C THR A 731 -43.67 -5.26 -11.88
N ILE A 732 -43.58 -5.16 -13.21
CA ILE A 732 -42.77 -6.08 -14.04
C ILE A 732 -41.93 -5.19 -14.98
N SER A 733 -40.61 -5.35 -14.97
CA SER A 733 -39.68 -4.54 -15.77
C SER A 733 -38.47 -5.34 -16.24
N GLN A 734 -37.93 -4.99 -17.43
CA GLN A 734 -36.73 -5.63 -17.98
C GLN A 734 -36.86 -7.17 -18.07
N VAL A 735 -37.98 -7.66 -18.55
CA VAL A 735 -38.25 -9.10 -18.64
C VAL A 735 -38.52 -9.57 -20.08
N HIS A 736 -38.27 -10.86 -20.34
CA HIS A 736 -38.52 -11.53 -21.63
C HIS A 736 -39.22 -12.86 -21.39
N ALA A 737 -40.11 -13.28 -22.33
CA ALA A 737 -40.81 -14.57 -22.33
C ALA A 737 -40.93 -15.14 -23.72
#